data_6795bea25989f2388c54448be0039973
#
_entry.id   6795bea25989f2388c54448be0039973
#
_cell.length_a   1.000
_cell.length_b   1.000
_cell.length_c   1.000
_cell.angle_alpha   90.00
_cell.angle_beta   90.00
_cell.angle_gamma   90.00
#
_symmetry.space_group_name_H-M   'P 1'
#
loop_
_entity.id
_entity.type
_entity.pdbx_description
1 polymer ?
#
loop_
_entity_poly.entity_id
_entity_poly.type
_entity_poly.pdbx_seq_one_letter_code
_entity_poly.pdbx_strand_id
1 'polypeptide(L)'
;MSNNIEILGQSNIPDSGCLVIPGRLNFSELTHLKNTLSGRTLTWLCEESISLCKDSRQLLEQDSVTAISFSSDDEHPAALGENLHSYIEGQGVIIYLPGEVSAPHAETSHIPAKTIQLLCALKLPVLPLAVSRPAEIATVSEKANSLASAVFSFGNLITTEKVSASIWQQELYAADEIAFSKRAFLQYSLAETIIAGLKKHGASTTLFDGSDDSATTFDKLLGAAIALSKEISKQTKKKRVGIILPPGKGGMLANLAVIFAGKVPVNINFTASHKAILSTIKQADIDKSVTADPFMRKMSSFPWPANRDLIFIERTLPNIKKQIKRWVLLSKILPSSMISKMIGLGESSGDDEAVLLFTSGSSGDPKGVPLSHRNILANVHQFGSRINLSKSSRVLGCLPLFHSFGSTVTLWYPCIHGMDLVTYPSPLETKRLGDLISEHGVNMILSTPTFLRGYIRRVKPEQLESVQYVVTGAEKLPSSLAEKFHEKFNILPMEGYGLTETSPATNLNIPTADKKEGLTRIESNKFGSVGKFLPGIAVKITNPNDGSLSPIDTQGAIWLRGANVFSGYLNNEEKTKEVIQDGWFNTGDIGRVDHDGFLYIEGRLSRFSKIAGEMVPHETLEETITKTLGLEQDTERRIAVVGIPDAQKGEAIALLSTVCGDTLEQECIDLRYKLMDTGLPSLWCPKIFIPVDEIPILASGKLDIKGCQTLADEYLSNN
;
A
#
# COMPACT_ATOMS: atom_id res chain seq x y z
N MET A 1 6.56 -34.56 8.41
CA MET A 1 6.22 -33.54 9.40
C MET A 1 4.83 -33.06 9.04
N SER A 2 3.83 -33.21 9.91
CA SER A 2 2.48 -32.72 9.62
C SER A 2 2.54 -31.19 9.57
N ASN A 3 2.39 -30.62 8.39
CA ASN A 3 2.13 -29.19 8.28
C ASN A 3 0.86 -28.90 9.05
N ASN A 4 0.94 -28.14 10.14
CA ASN A 4 -0.22 -27.77 10.91
C ASN A 4 -0.96 -26.70 10.12
N ILE A 5 -1.98 -27.10 9.33
CA ILE A 5 -2.80 -26.18 8.54
C ILE A 5 -4.02 -25.85 9.40
N GLU A 6 -4.21 -24.57 9.69
CA GLU A 6 -5.39 -24.06 10.35
C GLU A 6 -6.51 -23.86 9.31
N ILE A 7 -7.74 -24.25 9.65
CA ILE A 7 -8.91 -24.12 8.76
C ILE A 7 -9.94 -23.22 9.41
N LEU A 8 -10.35 -22.21 8.65
CA LEU A 8 -11.37 -21.23 9.01
C LEU A 8 -12.56 -21.36 8.07
N GLY A 9 -13.73 -20.97 8.53
CA GLY A 9 -14.96 -21.00 7.73
C GLY A 9 -15.44 -22.41 7.37
N GLN A 10 -15.12 -23.44 8.15
CA GLN A 10 -15.65 -24.81 7.92
C GLN A 10 -17.17 -24.85 7.91
N SER A 11 -17.83 -23.98 8.68
CA SER A 11 -19.30 -23.83 8.67
C SER A 11 -19.86 -23.31 7.34
N ASN A 12 -19.04 -22.76 6.47
CA ASN A 12 -19.43 -22.29 5.15
C ASN A 12 -19.45 -23.41 4.10
N ILE A 13 -18.87 -24.58 4.43
CA ILE A 13 -18.93 -25.77 3.57
C ILE A 13 -20.36 -26.28 3.63
N PRO A 14 -21.12 -26.23 2.51
CA PRO A 14 -22.55 -26.59 2.53
C PRO A 14 -22.74 -28.11 2.73
N ASP A 15 -23.86 -28.53 3.29
CA ASP A 15 -24.24 -29.94 3.31
C ASP A 15 -24.56 -30.48 1.91
N SER A 16 -24.98 -29.61 0.99
CA SER A 16 -25.13 -29.91 -0.44
C SER A 16 -23.82 -29.89 -1.19
N GLY A 17 -23.81 -30.32 -2.44
CA GLY A 17 -22.63 -30.27 -3.28
C GLY A 17 -22.28 -28.87 -3.76
N CYS A 18 -21.00 -28.65 -4.07
CA CYS A 18 -20.48 -27.35 -4.54
C CYS A 18 -19.20 -27.49 -5.38
N LEU A 19 -18.87 -26.41 -6.09
CA LEU A 19 -17.58 -26.21 -6.76
C LEU A 19 -16.66 -25.39 -5.84
N VAL A 20 -15.52 -25.94 -5.44
CA VAL A 20 -14.47 -25.24 -4.69
C VAL A 20 -13.45 -24.68 -5.68
N ILE A 21 -13.18 -23.37 -5.61
CA ILE A 21 -12.18 -22.72 -6.44
C ILE A 21 -11.05 -22.17 -5.54
N PRO A 22 -9.99 -22.95 -5.30
CA PRO A 22 -8.80 -22.49 -4.62
C PRO A 22 -7.83 -21.84 -5.60
N GLY A 23 -6.90 -20.99 -5.10
CA GLY A 23 -5.67 -20.69 -5.81
C GLY A 23 -4.77 -21.95 -5.92
N ARG A 24 -3.56 -21.77 -6.48
CA ARG A 24 -2.60 -22.90 -6.58
C ARG A 24 -2.23 -23.43 -5.19
N LEU A 25 -2.38 -24.72 -5.00
CA LEU A 25 -2.01 -25.44 -3.78
C LEU A 25 -0.80 -26.34 -4.03
N ASN A 26 0.06 -26.52 -3.02
CA ASN A 26 1.09 -27.54 -3.04
C ASN A 26 0.52 -28.91 -2.68
N PHE A 27 1.29 -29.97 -2.88
CA PHE A 27 0.83 -31.35 -2.64
C PHE A 27 0.32 -31.61 -1.21
N SER A 28 1.00 -31.06 -0.20
CA SER A 28 0.60 -31.18 1.22
C SER A 28 -0.73 -30.47 1.49
N GLU A 29 -0.93 -29.30 0.90
CA GLU A 29 -2.18 -28.51 1.00
C GLU A 29 -3.34 -29.20 0.29
N LEU A 30 -3.09 -29.77 -0.91
CA LEU A 30 -4.07 -30.57 -1.65
C LEU A 30 -4.51 -31.81 -0.85
N THR A 31 -3.55 -32.52 -0.27
CA THR A 31 -3.82 -33.67 0.61
C THR A 31 -4.63 -33.25 1.85
N HIS A 32 -4.31 -32.11 2.43
CA HIS A 32 -5.04 -31.57 3.57
C HIS A 32 -6.47 -31.16 3.21
N LEU A 33 -6.66 -30.53 2.06
CA LEU A 33 -7.99 -30.18 1.54
C LEU A 33 -8.84 -31.45 1.30
N LYS A 34 -8.25 -32.49 0.69
CA LYS A 34 -8.89 -33.81 0.53
C LYS A 34 -9.34 -34.40 1.87
N ASN A 35 -8.47 -34.34 2.90
CA ASN A 35 -8.81 -34.84 4.23
C ASN A 35 -9.89 -34.00 4.93
N THR A 36 -9.90 -32.68 4.74
CA THR A 36 -10.93 -31.77 5.29
C THR A 36 -12.31 -32.07 4.74
N LEU A 37 -12.37 -32.48 3.48
CA LEU A 37 -13.61 -32.85 2.78
C LEU A 37 -13.85 -34.37 2.80
N SER A 38 -13.16 -35.11 3.68
CA SER A 38 -13.32 -36.57 3.82
C SER A 38 -14.78 -36.93 4.17
N GLY A 39 -15.28 -38.03 3.56
CA GLY A 39 -16.70 -38.43 3.66
C GLY A 39 -17.58 -37.89 2.53
N ARG A 40 -17.05 -37.04 1.64
CA ARG A 40 -17.71 -36.57 0.43
C ARG A 40 -17.13 -37.22 -0.82
N THR A 41 -17.89 -37.32 -1.89
CA THR A 41 -17.39 -37.70 -3.21
C THR A 41 -16.64 -36.50 -3.79
N LEU A 42 -15.34 -36.65 -4.06
CA LEU A 42 -14.50 -35.57 -4.59
C LEU A 42 -14.22 -35.83 -6.08
N THR A 43 -14.41 -34.79 -6.86
CA THR A 43 -14.11 -34.77 -8.30
C THR A 43 -13.17 -33.58 -8.59
N TRP A 44 -12.06 -33.83 -9.31
CA TRP A 44 -11.08 -32.80 -9.65
C TRP A 44 -11.36 -32.27 -11.05
N LEU A 45 -11.43 -30.95 -11.20
CA LEU A 45 -11.72 -30.29 -12.48
C LEU A 45 -10.44 -29.61 -13.00
N CYS A 46 -10.02 -30.00 -14.21
CA CYS A 46 -8.77 -29.55 -14.82
C CYS A 46 -9.03 -28.89 -16.17
N GLU A 47 -8.32 -27.85 -16.52
CA GLU A 47 -8.37 -27.24 -17.85
C GLU A 47 -7.46 -27.96 -18.83
N GLU A 48 -7.96 -28.42 -19.96
CA GLU A 48 -7.21 -29.24 -20.94
C GLU A 48 -6.06 -28.47 -21.60
N SER A 49 -6.26 -27.18 -21.85
CA SER A 49 -5.30 -26.32 -22.53
C SER A 49 -4.12 -25.87 -21.64
N ILE A 50 -4.18 -26.16 -20.34
CA ILE A 50 -3.22 -25.66 -19.37
C ILE A 50 -2.41 -26.81 -18.76
N SER A 51 -1.09 -26.68 -18.79
CA SER A 51 -0.19 -27.63 -18.11
C SER A 51 -0.42 -27.57 -16.60
N LEU A 52 -0.81 -28.70 -16.01
CA LEU A 52 -0.92 -28.82 -14.56
C LEU A 52 0.45 -28.72 -13.89
N CYS A 53 0.49 -28.07 -12.73
CA CYS A 53 1.70 -28.02 -11.92
C CYS A 53 2.08 -29.43 -11.40
N LYS A 54 3.35 -29.59 -11.02
CA LYS A 54 3.90 -30.86 -10.52
C LYS A 54 3.06 -31.45 -9.38
N ASP A 55 2.65 -30.61 -8.43
CA ASP A 55 1.89 -31.04 -7.24
C ASP A 55 0.49 -31.57 -7.63
N SER A 56 -0.20 -30.89 -8.55
CA SER A 56 -1.50 -31.34 -9.07
C SER A 56 -1.40 -32.64 -9.85
N ARG A 57 -0.35 -32.80 -10.70
CA ARG A 57 -0.08 -34.06 -11.41
C ARG A 57 0.16 -35.20 -10.44
N GLN A 58 1.00 -34.99 -9.44
CA GLN A 58 1.28 -35.99 -8.41
C GLN A 58 0.02 -36.43 -7.65
N LEU A 59 -0.95 -35.52 -7.44
CA LEU A 59 -2.24 -35.87 -6.84
C LEU A 59 -3.08 -36.76 -7.75
N LEU A 60 -3.15 -36.42 -9.05
CA LEU A 60 -3.97 -37.14 -10.02
C LEU A 60 -3.40 -38.54 -10.37
N GLU A 61 -2.11 -38.77 -10.15
CA GLU A 61 -1.46 -40.08 -10.31
C GLU A 61 -1.81 -41.07 -9.17
N GLN A 62 -2.49 -40.60 -8.11
CA GLN A 62 -2.93 -41.49 -7.03
C GLN A 62 -4.15 -42.30 -7.44
N ASP A 63 -4.16 -43.59 -7.06
CA ASP A 63 -5.32 -44.48 -7.26
C ASP A 63 -6.60 -43.89 -6.64
N SER A 64 -7.74 -44.07 -7.30
CA SER A 64 -9.06 -43.60 -6.84
C SER A 64 -9.37 -42.09 -6.96
N VAL A 65 -8.66 -41.32 -7.79
CA VAL A 65 -8.97 -39.94 -8.06
C VAL A 65 -9.82 -39.80 -9.32
N THR A 66 -11.06 -39.29 -9.19
CA THR A 66 -11.89 -38.92 -10.33
C THR A 66 -11.52 -37.54 -10.82
N ALA A 67 -11.07 -37.42 -12.08
CA ALA A 67 -10.71 -36.17 -12.71
C ALA A 67 -11.52 -35.95 -13.99
N ILE A 68 -11.93 -34.71 -14.23
CA ILE A 68 -12.65 -34.27 -15.43
C ILE A 68 -11.86 -33.12 -16.04
N SER A 69 -11.70 -33.18 -17.36
CA SER A 69 -11.10 -32.09 -18.12
C SER A 69 -12.18 -31.25 -18.79
N PHE A 70 -11.87 -29.95 -18.97
CA PHE A 70 -12.70 -29.01 -19.73
C PHE A 70 -11.81 -28.06 -20.55
N SER A 71 -12.37 -27.47 -21.60
CA SER A 71 -11.68 -26.47 -22.40
C SER A 71 -12.13 -25.06 -22.02
N SER A 72 -11.19 -24.13 -21.86
CA SER A 72 -11.51 -22.70 -21.63
C SER A 72 -12.09 -22.02 -22.88
N ASP A 73 -12.03 -22.68 -24.04
CA ASP A 73 -12.62 -22.23 -25.29
C ASP A 73 -13.99 -22.86 -25.56
N ASP A 74 -14.58 -23.53 -24.56
CA ASP A 74 -15.91 -24.13 -24.66
C ASP A 74 -16.95 -23.03 -24.88
N GLU A 75 -17.64 -23.07 -26.03
CA GLU A 75 -18.68 -22.11 -26.42
C GLU A 75 -20.01 -22.34 -25.65
N HIS A 76 -20.14 -23.47 -24.95
CA HIS A 76 -21.38 -23.86 -24.24
C HIS A 76 -21.15 -24.20 -22.75
N PRO A 77 -20.68 -23.22 -21.92
CA PRO A 77 -20.39 -23.48 -20.51
C PRO A 77 -21.63 -23.99 -19.71
N ALA A 78 -22.82 -23.61 -20.11
CA ALA A 78 -24.06 -24.10 -19.47
C ALA A 78 -24.25 -25.62 -19.64
N ALA A 79 -23.98 -26.17 -20.84
CA ALA A 79 -24.07 -27.61 -21.10
C ALA A 79 -22.99 -28.37 -20.30
N LEU A 80 -21.77 -27.83 -20.18
CA LEU A 80 -20.78 -28.39 -19.30
C LEU A 80 -21.23 -28.36 -17.83
N GLY A 81 -21.85 -27.27 -17.40
CA GLY A 81 -22.41 -27.15 -16.04
C GLY A 81 -23.49 -28.20 -15.76
N GLU A 82 -24.39 -28.47 -16.71
CA GLU A 82 -25.39 -29.52 -16.60
C GLU A 82 -24.75 -30.91 -16.46
N ASN A 83 -23.73 -31.23 -17.23
CA ASN A 83 -22.98 -32.48 -17.12
C ASN A 83 -22.28 -32.60 -15.76
N LEU A 84 -21.69 -31.51 -15.26
CA LEU A 84 -21.02 -31.49 -13.97
C LEU A 84 -22.00 -31.56 -12.78
N HIS A 85 -23.26 -31.23 -12.97
CA HIS A 85 -24.26 -31.20 -11.91
C HIS A 85 -24.40 -32.57 -11.21
N SER A 86 -24.28 -33.67 -11.96
CA SER A 86 -24.34 -35.03 -11.39
C SER A 86 -23.23 -35.32 -10.38
N TYR A 87 -22.08 -34.64 -10.49
CA TYR A 87 -20.95 -34.80 -9.57
C TYR A 87 -21.09 -34.04 -8.28
N ILE A 88 -22.02 -33.07 -8.20
CA ILE A 88 -22.35 -32.34 -6.98
C ILE A 88 -23.67 -32.81 -6.36
N GLU A 89 -24.37 -33.78 -6.95
CA GLU A 89 -25.56 -34.38 -6.36
C GLU A 89 -25.28 -34.94 -4.95
N GLY A 90 -26.21 -34.77 -4.05
CA GLY A 90 -26.04 -35.13 -2.65
C GLY A 90 -24.97 -34.20 -1.98
N GLN A 91 -23.85 -34.79 -1.62
CA GLN A 91 -22.74 -34.08 -0.94
C GLN A 91 -21.46 -34.04 -1.79
N GLY A 92 -21.56 -34.24 -3.11
CA GLY A 92 -20.39 -34.24 -4.00
C GLY A 92 -19.68 -32.87 -4.06
N VAL A 93 -18.38 -32.87 -4.16
CA VAL A 93 -17.59 -31.65 -4.26
C VAL A 93 -16.67 -31.71 -5.47
N ILE A 94 -16.78 -30.71 -6.34
CA ILE A 94 -15.86 -30.50 -7.44
C ILE A 94 -14.77 -29.52 -6.96
N ILE A 95 -13.49 -29.83 -7.17
CA ILE A 95 -12.39 -28.97 -6.80
C ILE A 95 -11.62 -28.60 -8.08
N TYR A 96 -11.55 -27.31 -8.38
CA TYR A 96 -10.75 -26.82 -9.49
C TYR A 96 -9.26 -26.90 -9.18
N LEU A 97 -8.48 -27.44 -10.12
CA LEU A 97 -7.01 -27.48 -10.07
C LEU A 97 -6.44 -26.45 -11.04
N PRO A 98 -5.90 -25.33 -10.54
CA PRO A 98 -5.26 -24.32 -11.40
C PRO A 98 -4.04 -24.89 -12.11
N GLY A 99 -3.88 -24.53 -13.39
CA GLY A 99 -2.68 -24.83 -14.16
C GLY A 99 -1.48 -23.95 -13.84
N GLU A 100 -0.36 -24.24 -14.47
CA GLU A 100 0.82 -23.39 -14.39
C GLU A 100 0.62 -22.12 -15.21
N VAL A 101 1.06 -20.99 -14.65
CA VAL A 101 1.03 -19.70 -15.30
C VAL A 101 2.42 -19.07 -15.35
N SER A 102 2.67 -18.23 -16.35
CA SER A 102 3.87 -17.36 -16.35
C SER A 102 3.54 -16.10 -15.58
N ALA A 103 3.98 -16.05 -14.33
CA ALA A 103 3.70 -14.96 -13.39
C ALA A 103 4.92 -14.69 -12.50
N PRO A 104 5.06 -13.47 -11.94
CA PRO A 104 5.99 -13.22 -10.85
C PRO A 104 5.66 -14.13 -9.66
N HIS A 105 6.65 -14.38 -8.80
CA HIS A 105 6.50 -15.29 -7.65
C HIS A 105 5.27 -14.98 -6.79
N ALA A 106 5.01 -13.68 -6.55
CA ALA A 106 3.87 -13.21 -5.77
C ALA A 106 2.48 -13.52 -6.39
N GLU A 107 2.42 -13.90 -7.65
CA GLU A 107 1.18 -14.14 -8.40
C GLU A 107 1.05 -15.56 -8.97
N THR A 108 1.91 -16.48 -8.56
CA THR A 108 1.85 -17.87 -9.05
C THR A 108 0.55 -18.61 -8.69
N SER A 109 -0.19 -18.11 -7.70
CA SER A 109 -1.51 -18.66 -7.31
C SER A 109 -2.68 -17.98 -8.01
N HIS A 110 -2.44 -17.03 -8.92
CA HIS A 110 -3.47 -16.32 -9.65
C HIS A 110 -4.17 -17.23 -10.65
N ILE A 111 -5.49 -17.12 -10.75
CA ILE A 111 -6.31 -17.80 -11.76
C ILE A 111 -6.67 -16.75 -12.83
N PRO A 112 -6.44 -17.04 -14.14
CA PRO A 112 -6.79 -16.10 -15.19
C PRO A 112 -8.26 -15.68 -15.18
N ALA A 113 -8.56 -14.42 -15.46
CA ALA A 113 -9.91 -13.88 -15.43
C ALA A 113 -10.88 -14.63 -16.35
N LYS A 114 -10.42 -15.04 -17.54
CA LYS A 114 -11.21 -15.86 -18.49
C LYS A 114 -11.65 -17.18 -17.86
N THR A 115 -10.75 -17.88 -17.17
CA THR A 115 -11.05 -19.13 -16.47
C THR A 115 -12.09 -18.92 -15.36
N ILE A 116 -11.94 -17.85 -14.56
CA ILE A 116 -12.92 -17.52 -13.52
C ILE A 116 -14.30 -17.21 -14.10
N GLN A 117 -14.35 -16.43 -15.18
CA GLN A 117 -15.62 -16.14 -15.88
C GLN A 117 -16.30 -17.43 -16.35
N LEU A 118 -15.53 -18.36 -16.92
CA LEU A 118 -16.06 -19.65 -17.36
C LEU A 118 -16.55 -20.48 -16.17
N LEU A 119 -15.75 -20.63 -15.10
CA LEU A 119 -16.16 -21.39 -13.92
C LEU A 119 -17.42 -20.82 -13.27
N CYS A 120 -17.59 -19.52 -13.26
CA CYS A 120 -18.83 -18.88 -12.80
C CYS A 120 -20.02 -19.10 -13.76
N ALA A 121 -19.74 -19.22 -15.08
CA ALA A 121 -20.77 -19.46 -16.09
C ALA A 121 -21.32 -20.89 -16.05
N LEU A 122 -20.65 -21.83 -15.36
CA LEU A 122 -21.15 -23.21 -15.14
C LEU A 122 -22.43 -23.24 -14.30
N LYS A 123 -22.79 -22.15 -13.62
CA LYS A 123 -24.01 -22.06 -12.80
C LYS A 123 -24.10 -23.13 -11.71
N LEU A 124 -22.97 -23.50 -11.14
CA LEU A 124 -22.85 -24.33 -9.94
C LEU A 124 -22.73 -23.47 -8.68
N PRO A 125 -23.16 -23.93 -7.50
CA PRO A 125 -22.83 -23.26 -6.25
C PRO A 125 -21.32 -23.21 -6.06
N VAL A 126 -20.74 -22.04 -5.79
CA VAL A 126 -19.29 -21.85 -5.69
C VAL A 126 -18.87 -21.52 -4.26
N LEU A 127 -17.87 -22.23 -3.76
CA LEU A 127 -17.23 -22.00 -2.47
C LEU A 127 -15.81 -21.49 -2.71
N PRO A 128 -15.53 -20.19 -2.49
CA PRO A 128 -14.17 -19.64 -2.57
C PRO A 128 -13.28 -20.19 -1.47
N LEU A 129 -12.02 -20.48 -1.79
CA LEU A 129 -11.02 -20.92 -0.83
C LEU A 129 -9.76 -20.06 -0.97
N ALA A 130 -9.44 -19.27 0.06
CA ALA A 130 -8.19 -18.54 0.19
C ALA A 130 -7.18 -19.29 1.05
N VAL A 131 -5.89 -19.11 0.74
CA VAL A 131 -4.79 -19.75 1.48
C VAL A 131 -3.72 -18.72 1.77
N SER A 132 -3.62 -18.32 3.04
CA SER A 132 -2.53 -17.48 3.52
C SER A 132 -1.34 -18.33 3.93
N ARG A 133 -0.19 -18.07 3.28
CA ARG A 133 1.10 -18.71 3.60
C ARG A 133 2.02 -17.73 4.32
N PRO A 134 3.04 -18.22 5.04
CA PRO A 134 4.14 -17.36 5.46
C PRO A 134 4.70 -16.66 4.24
N ALA A 135 4.93 -15.35 4.35
CA ALA A 135 5.56 -14.63 3.27
C ALA A 135 6.91 -15.28 2.97
N GLU A 136 7.10 -15.80 1.77
CA GLU A 136 8.39 -16.21 1.25
C GLU A 136 9.19 -14.94 0.90
N ILE A 137 9.59 -14.22 1.93
CA ILE A 137 10.50 -13.09 1.77
C ILE A 137 11.89 -13.70 1.63
N ALA A 138 12.57 -13.47 0.53
CA ALA A 138 13.89 -14.04 0.23
C ALA A 138 14.94 -13.75 1.33
N THR A 139 14.69 -12.74 2.17
CA THR A 139 15.52 -12.36 3.30
C THR A 139 15.22 -13.13 4.60
N VAL A 140 14.06 -13.79 4.70
CA VAL A 140 13.72 -14.66 5.83
C VAL A 140 14.31 -16.03 5.57
N SER A 141 15.12 -16.57 6.49
CA SER A 141 15.90 -17.79 6.27
C SER A 141 15.02 -18.97 5.85
N GLU A 142 15.47 -19.73 4.86
CA GLU A 142 14.85 -20.94 4.33
C GLU A 142 14.46 -21.98 5.41
N LYS A 143 15.13 -21.97 6.56
CA LYS A 143 14.81 -22.87 7.69
C LYS A 143 13.56 -22.49 8.46
N ALA A 144 13.12 -21.22 8.44
CA ALA A 144 11.85 -20.83 9.07
C ALA A 144 10.63 -21.29 8.27
N ASN A 145 10.77 -21.51 6.96
CA ASN A 145 9.69 -21.89 6.07
C ASN A 145 9.24 -23.37 6.24
N SER A 146 10.05 -24.23 6.84
CA SER A 146 9.69 -25.63 7.04
C SER A 146 8.70 -25.90 8.18
N LEU A 147 8.36 -24.90 9.00
CA LEU A 147 7.49 -25.03 10.16
C LEU A 147 6.26 -24.12 10.11
N ALA A 148 6.10 -23.35 9.05
CA ALA A 148 5.02 -22.37 8.97
C ALA A 148 3.74 -23.01 8.45
N SER A 149 2.72 -23.04 9.29
CA SER A 149 1.37 -23.47 8.95
C SER A 149 0.72 -22.52 7.94
N ALA A 150 0.14 -23.09 6.88
CA ALA A 150 -0.80 -22.36 6.04
C ALA A 150 -2.13 -22.18 6.80
N VAL A 151 -2.86 -21.11 6.49
CA VAL A 151 -4.22 -20.90 6.98
C VAL A 151 -5.16 -20.97 5.78
N PHE A 152 -6.08 -21.93 5.79
CA PHE A 152 -7.19 -22.04 4.85
C PHE A 152 -8.36 -21.23 5.36
N SER A 153 -9.01 -20.48 4.49
CA SER A 153 -10.26 -19.80 4.80
C SER A 153 -11.27 -20.04 3.69
N PHE A 154 -12.35 -20.75 4.04
CA PHE A 154 -13.50 -20.89 3.16
C PHE A 154 -14.35 -19.63 3.25
N GLY A 155 -14.57 -18.96 2.11
CA GLY A 155 -15.47 -17.82 1.97
C GLY A 155 -16.94 -18.24 2.10
N ASN A 156 -17.85 -17.30 1.95
CA ASN A 156 -19.28 -17.63 1.94
C ASN A 156 -19.64 -18.39 0.67
N LEU A 157 -20.58 -19.34 0.81
CA LEU A 157 -21.12 -20.06 -0.34
C LEU A 157 -21.87 -19.09 -1.25
N ILE A 158 -21.51 -19.07 -2.52
CA ILE A 158 -22.20 -18.30 -3.56
C ILE A 158 -23.20 -19.23 -4.23
N THR A 159 -24.49 -18.95 -4.05
CA THR A 159 -25.56 -19.77 -4.64
C THR A 159 -25.61 -19.61 -6.16
N THR A 160 -26.22 -20.58 -6.83
CA THR A 160 -26.35 -20.64 -8.30
C THR A 160 -26.90 -19.35 -8.92
N GLU A 161 -27.90 -18.74 -8.26
CA GLU A 161 -28.54 -17.51 -8.75
C GLU A 161 -27.65 -16.29 -8.64
N LYS A 162 -26.70 -16.28 -7.70
CA LYS A 162 -25.81 -15.15 -7.40
C LYS A 162 -24.41 -15.29 -7.98
N VAL A 163 -24.07 -16.49 -8.50
CA VAL A 163 -22.69 -16.73 -8.95
C VAL A 163 -22.31 -15.82 -10.11
N SER A 164 -21.24 -15.08 -9.89
CA SER A 164 -20.59 -14.20 -10.87
C SER A 164 -19.14 -14.00 -10.50
N ALA A 165 -18.32 -13.61 -11.46
CA ALA A 165 -16.91 -13.31 -11.23
C ALA A 165 -16.73 -12.20 -10.19
N SER A 166 -17.61 -11.18 -10.17
CA SER A 166 -17.57 -10.07 -9.20
C SER A 166 -17.77 -10.55 -7.77
N ILE A 167 -18.80 -11.36 -7.54
CA ILE A 167 -19.12 -11.87 -6.19
C ILE A 167 -18.04 -12.85 -5.75
N TRP A 168 -17.57 -13.72 -6.66
CA TRP A 168 -16.47 -14.63 -6.35
C TRP A 168 -15.20 -13.87 -5.91
N GLN A 169 -14.83 -12.83 -6.65
CA GLN A 169 -13.63 -12.02 -6.33
C GLN A 169 -13.76 -11.35 -4.96
N GLN A 170 -14.91 -10.77 -4.64
CA GLN A 170 -15.17 -10.14 -3.34
C GLN A 170 -15.09 -11.16 -2.19
N GLU A 171 -15.71 -12.31 -2.34
CA GLU A 171 -15.69 -13.37 -1.34
C GLU A 171 -14.29 -13.97 -1.17
N LEU A 172 -13.52 -14.08 -2.26
CA LEU A 172 -12.13 -14.53 -2.19
C LEU A 172 -11.27 -13.53 -1.41
N TYR A 173 -11.39 -12.22 -1.68
CA TYR A 173 -10.66 -11.19 -0.93
C TYR A 173 -11.05 -11.17 0.55
N ALA A 174 -12.32 -11.35 0.86
CA ALA A 174 -12.78 -11.45 2.24
C ALA A 174 -12.22 -12.69 2.95
N ALA A 175 -12.16 -13.83 2.26
CA ALA A 175 -11.57 -15.05 2.80
C ALA A 175 -10.05 -14.92 2.98
N ASP A 176 -9.34 -14.26 2.06
CA ASP A 176 -7.90 -14.01 2.15
C ASP A 176 -7.57 -13.07 3.33
N GLU A 177 -8.37 -12.02 3.54
CA GLU A 177 -8.23 -11.12 4.68
C GLU A 177 -8.37 -11.89 6.01
N ILE A 178 -9.38 -12.75 6.12
CA ILE A 178 -9.61 -13.59 7.31
C ILE A 178 -8.41 -14.52 7.55
N ALA A 179 -7.93 -15.21 6.49
CA ALA A 179 -6.78 -16.10 6.58
C ALA A 179 -5.50 -15.35 7.00
N PHE A 180 -5.23 -14.19 6.39
CA PHE A 180 -4.06 -13.37 6.71
C PHE A 180 -4.11 -12.83 8.15
N SER A 181 -5.29 -12.40 8.61
CA SER A 181 -5.51 -11.83 9.96
C SER A 181 -5.22 -12.83 11.10
N LYS A 182 -5.15 -14.13 10.80
CA LYS A 182 -4.78 -15.18 11.75
C LYS A 182 -3.28 -15.45 11.83
N ARG A 183 -2.46 -14.79 11.04
CA ARG A 183 -1.02 -15.00 11.06
C ARG A 183 -0.43 -14.60 12.41
N ALA A 184 0.36 -15.50 13.00
CA ALA A 184 0.91 -15.34 14.36
C ALA A 184 1.77 -14.08 14.52
N PHE A 185 2.51 -13.67 13.47
CA PHE A 185 3.36 -12.48 13.52
C PHE A 185 2.60 -11.17 13.77
N LEU A 186 1.29 -11.14 13.47
CA LEU A 186 0.43 -9.98 13.72
C LEU A 186 0.17 -9.71 15.22
N GLN A 187 0.52 -10.66 16.07
CA GLN A 187 0.44 -10.52 17.53
C GLN A 187 1.76 -10.04 18.15
N TYR A 188 2.83 -9.93 17.34
CA TYR A 188 4.14 -9.56 17.86
C TYR A 188 4.27 -8.05 18.05
N SER A 189 5.16 -7.67 18.96
CA SER A 189 5.58 -6.28 19.09
C SER A 189 6.49 -5.89 17.92
N LEU A 190 6.25 -4.69 17.35
CA LEU A 190 7.14 -4.11 16.34
C LEU A 190 8.57 -3.96 16.88
N ALA A 191 8.72 -3.53 18.15
CA ALA A 191 10.03 -3.39 18.79
C ALA A 191 10.79 -4.72 18.84
N GLU A 192 10.14 -5.81 19.28
CA GLU A 192 10.75 -7.14 19.35
C GLU A 192 11.11 -7.69 17.99
N THR A 193 10.23 -7.50 17.00
CA THR A 193 10.47 -7.90 15.61
C THR A 193 11.67 -7.18 15.00
N ILE A 194 11.81 -5.87 15.25
CA ILE A 194 12.95 -5.08 14.80
C ILE A 194 14.24 -5.52 15.52
N ILE A 195 14.21 -5.75 16.84
CA ILE A 195 15.37 -6.26 17.57
C ILE A 195 15.82 -7.60 16.98
N ALA A 196 14.89 -8.49 16.68
CA ALA A 196 15.19 -9.77 16.04
C ALA A 196 15.81 -9.59 14.66
N GLY A 197 15.27 -8.69 13.82
CA GLY A 197 15.78 -8.35 12.50
C GLY A 197 17.17 -7.76 12.54
N LEU A 198 17.37 -6.69 13.32
CA LEU A 198 18.67 -6.03 13.48
C LEU A 198 19.75 -6.97 14.04
N LYS A 199 19.39 -7.84 14.98
CA LYS A 199 20.29 -8.86 15.50
C LYS A 199 20.65 -9.91 14.45
N LYS A 200 19.65 -10.43 13.75
CA LYS A 200 19.83 -11.51 12.74
C LYS A 200 20.76 -11.07 11.62
N HIS A 201 20.60 -9.85 11.16
CA HIS A 201 21.36 -9.29 10.03
C HIS A 201 22.64 -8.57 10.47
N GLY A 202 22.72 -8.05 11.67
CA GLY A 202 23.88 -7.60 12.44
C GLY A 202 24.93 -6.86 11.62
N ALA A 203 26.12 -7.45 11.53
CA ALA A 203 27.26 -6.86 10.82
C ALA A 203 27.22 -7.03 9.28
N SER A 204 26.30 -7.87 8.77
CA SER A 204 26.17 -8.13 7.32
C SER A 204 25.33 -7.08 6.60
N THR A 205 24.60 -6.24 7.33
CA THR A 205 23.72 -5.22 6.76
C THR A 205 24.13 -3.83 7.24
N THR A 206 24.08 -2.88 6.32
CA THR A 206 24.63 -1.55 6.52
C THR A 206 23.58 -0.47 6.23
N LEU A 207 23.54 0.52 7.13
CA LEU A 207 22.93 1.81 6.91
C LEU A 207 24.04 2.79 6.49
N PHE A 208 23.98 3.26 5.25
CA PHE A 208 24.85 4.31 4.74
C PHE A 208 24.10 5.65 4.78
N ASP A 209 24.77 6.71 5.27
CA ASP A 209 24.21 8.06 5.32
C ASP A 209 25.00 8.98 4.38
N GLY A 210 24.37 9.37 3.28
CA GLY A 210 24.98 10.21 2.26
C GLY A 210 25.15 11.69 2.66
N SER A 211 24.70 12.08 3.87
CA SER A 211 24.92 13.44 4.38
C SER A 211 26.30 13.64 5.01
N ASP A 212 26.92 12.59 5.54
CA ASP A 212 28.23 12.59 6.17
C ASP A 212 29.15 11.45 5.65
N ASP A 213 28.72 10.76 4.60
CA ASP A 213 29.42 9.65 3.95
C ASP A 213 29.82 8.53 4.92
N SER A 214 29.02 8.32 5.97
CA SER A 214 29.32 7.33 7.01
C SER A 214 28.45 6.09 6.89
N ALA A 215 29.03 4.95 7.27
CA ALA A 215 28.35 3.65 7.32
C ALA A 215 28.20 3.15 8.76
N THR A 216 27.04 2.62 9.07
CA THR A 216 26.72 2.02 10.38
C THR A 216 26.11 0.66 10.18
N THR A 217 26.71 -0.38 10.74
CA THR A 217 26.16 -1.74 10.69
C THR A 217 24.96 -1.90 11.64
N PHE A 218 24.07 -2.85 11.34
CA PHE A 218 22.84 -3.05 12.12
C PHE A 218 23.11 -3.45 13.58
N ASP A 219 24.21 -4.16 13.88
CA ASP A 219 24.60 -4.45 15.27
C ASP A 219 24.99 -3.17 16.04
N LYS A 220 25.68 -2.21 15.38
CA LYS A 220 26.01 -0.91 15.97
C LYS A 220 24.76 -0.04 16.12
N LEU A 221 23.87 -0.04 15.12
CA LEU A 221 22.60 0.68 15.17
C LEU A 221 21.72 0.15 16.31
N LEU A 222 21.62 -1.17 16.48
CA LEU A 222 20.90 -1.81 17.59
C LEU A 222 21.45 -1.38 18.94
N GLY A 223 22.78 -1.48 19.13
CA GLY A 223 23.44 -1.08 20.37
C GLY A 223 23.26 0.39 20.72
N ALA A 224 23.31 1.28 19.71
CA ALA A 224 23.09 2.71 19.87
C ALA A 224 21.63 3.03 20.22
N ALA A 225 20.67 2.40 19.54
CA ALA A 225 19.25 2.58 19.79
C ALA A 225 18.84 2.12 21.18
N ILE A 226 19.34 0.96 21.64
CA ILE A 226 19.08 0.48 23.01
C ILE A 226 19.73 1.41 24.06
N ALA A 227 20.93 1.90 23.86
CA ALA A 227 21.54 2.80 24.80
C ALA A 227 20.79 4.15 24.88
N LEU A 228 20.35 4.70 23.73
CA LEU A 228 19.57 5.93 23.66
C LEU A 228 18.16 5.76 24.23
N SER A 229 17.53 4.59 24.07
CA SER A 229 16.19 4.31 24.63
C SER A 229 16.14 4.45 26.14
N LYS A 230 17.21 4.05 26.82
CA LYS A 230 17.33 4.22 28.28
C LYS A 230 17.42 5.68 28.72
N GLU A 231 18.06 6.52 27.94
CA GLU A 231 18.11 7.95 28.21
C GLU A 231 16.75 8.63 27.95
N ILE A 232 16.06 8.24 26.89
CA ILE A 232 14.69 8.70 26.62
C ILE A 232 13.75 8.34 27.78
N SER A 233 13.80 7.10 28.26
CA SER A 233 12.94 6.63 29.37
C SER A 233 13.18 7.36 30.68
N LYS A 234 14.37 7.92 30.89
CA LYS A 234 14.70 8.75 32.07
C LYS A 234 14.09 10.16 31.95
N GLN A 235 13.99 10.70 30.74
CA GLN A 235 13.61 12.10 30.50
C GLN A 235 12.10 12.31 30.38
N THR A 236 11.33 11.30 30.02
CA THR A 236 9.88 11.40 29.93
C THR A 236 9.15 10.13 30.39
N LYS A 237 7.99 10.33 31.02
CA LYS A 237 7.03 9.27 31.37
C LYS A 237 5.85 9.20 30.40
N LYS A 238 5.74 10.16 29.47
CA LYS A 238 4.68 10.19 28.47
C LYS A 238 4.81 8.99 27.52
N LYS A 239 3.66 8.55 27.00
CA LYS A 239 3.58 7.44 26.04
C LYS A 239 4.27 7.77 24.73
N ARG A 240 4.11 9.02 24.25
CA ARG A 240 4.55 9.48 22.94
C ARG A 240 5.75 10.39 23.04
N VAL A 241 6.67 10.27 22.09
CA VAL A 241 7.89 11.11 21.99
C VAL A 241 7.97 11.68 20.58
N GLY A 242 8.12 13.00 20.49
CA GLY A 242 8.29 13.69 19.22
C GLY A 242 9.63 13.36 18.59
N ILE A 243 9.68 13.33 17.26
CA ILE A 243 10.93 13.24 16.48
C ILE A 243 10.91 14.35 15.44
N ILE A 244 11.88 15.27 15.55
CA ILE A 244 12.00 16.41 14.65
C ILE A 244 13.36 16.25 13.93
N LEU A 245 13.37 15.31 12.96
CA LEU A 245 14.56 14.93 12.20
C LEU A 245 14.19 14.55 10.76
N PRO A 246 15.08 14.84 9.79
CA PRO A 246 14.91 14.36 8.42
C PRO A 246 15.24 12.87 8.32
N PRO A 247 14.96 12.23 7.14
CA PRO A 247 15.53 10.92 6.81
C PRO A 247 17.06 10.92 7.00
N GLY A 248 17.60 9.77 7.38
CA GLY A 248 19.02 9.61 7.64
C GLY A 248 19.27 8.82 8.92
N LYS A 249 20.54 8.62 9.24
CA LYS A 249 20.99 7.84 10.40
C LYS A 249 20.38 8.35 11.72
N GLY A 250 20.32 9.68 11.90
CA GLY A 250 19.76 10.29 13.11
C GLY A 250 18.27 10.05 13.25
N GLY A 251 17.48 10.21 12.16
CA GLY A 251 16.04 9.96 12.16
C GLY A 251 15.71 8.49 12.43
N MET A 252 16.44 7.57 11.82
CA MET A 252 16.29 6.13 12.08
C MET A 252 16.63 5.78 13.51
N LEU A 253 17.78 6.22 14.02
CA LEU A 253 18.22 5.98 15.39
C LEU A 253 17.19 6.49 16.41
N ALA A 254 16.63 7.69 16.20
CA ALA A 254 15.60 8.25 17.07
C ALA A 254 14.33 7.39 17.11
N ASN A 255 13.81 6.99 15.96
CA ASN A 255 12.62 6.13 15.88
C ASN A 255 12.85 4.79 16.59
N LEU A 256 13.98 4.12 16.31
CA LEU A 256 14.34 2.86 16.97
C LEU A 256 14.51 3.04 18.50
N ALA A 257 15.14 4.11 18.95
CA ALA A 257 15.33 4.36 20.37
C ALA A 257 13.99 4.63 21.09
N VAL A 258 13.08 5.34 20.47
CA VAL A 258 11.75 5.60 21.06
C VAL A 258 10.96 4.30 21.19
N ILE A 259 10.91 3.46 20.13
CA ILE A 259 10.16 2.22 20.21
C ILE A 259 10.79 1.20 21.17
N PHE A 260 12.13 1.17 21.27
CA PHE A 260 12.85 0.35 22.26
C PHE A 260 12.73 0.87 23.71
N ALA A 261 12.29 2.11 23.89
CA ALA A 261 11.89 2.64 25.20
C ALA A 261 10.45 2.22 25.60
N GLY A 262 9.79 1.39 24.79
CA GLY A 262 8.37 1.04 24.97
C GLY A 262 7.43 2.24 24.75
N LYS A 263 7.83 3.18 23.90
CA LYS A 263 7.10 4.43 23.62
C LYS A 263 6.76 4.52 22.15
N VAL A 264 5.85 5.42 21.82
CA VAL A 264 5.34 5.65 20.47
C VAL A 264 6.10 6.79 19.81
N PRO A 265 6.83 6.57 18.72
CA PRO A 265 7.46 7.63 17.94
C PRO A 265 6.39 8.45 17.18
N VAL A 266 6.52 9.78 17.28
CA VAL A 266 5.70 10.74 16.57
C VAL A 266 6.60 11.60 15.69
N ASN A 267 6.75 11.23 14.43
CA ASN A 267 7.54 12.02 13.49
C ASN A 267 6.78 13.30 13.13
N ILE A 268 7.32 14.45 13.54
CA ILE A 268 6.70 15.76 13.31
C ILE A 268 6.98 16.21 11.88
N ASN A 269 5.94 16.58 11.16
CA ASN A 269 6.08 17.17 9.83
C ASN A 269 6.64 18.60 9.96
N PHE A 270 7.93 18.76 9.79
CA PHE A 270 8.64 20.03 9.91
C PHE A 270 8.45 20.94 8.69
N THR A 271 7.75 20.50 7.66
CA THR A 271 7.39 21.31 6.49
C THR A 271 5.96 21.89 6.60
N ALA A 272 5.22 21.53 7.63
CA ALA A 272 3.86 22.02 7.86
C ALA A 272 3.85 23.46 8.42
N SER A 273 2.68 24.10 8.42
CA SER A 273 2.53 25.40 9.05
C SER A 273 2.78 25.37 10.58
N HIS A 274 3.21 26.46 11.17
CA HIS A 274 3.44 26.57 12.63
C HIS A 274 2.21 26.13 13.43
N LYS A 275 1.01 26.55 13.00
CA LYS A 275 -0.26 26.16 13.64
C LYS A 275 -0.43 24.63 13.62
N ALA A 276 -0.19 23.99 12.50
CA ALA A 276 -0.31 22.53 12.35
C ALA A 276 0.71 21.79 13.21
N ILE A 277 1.95 22.27 13.29
CA ILE A 277 3.01 21.69 14.12
C ILE A 277 2.62 21.74 15.60
N LEU A 278 2.21 22.93 16.09
CA LEU A 278 1.78 23.11 17.49
C LEU A 278 0.53 22.27 17.81
N SER A 279 -0.41 22.20 16.88
CA SER A 279 -1.60 21.32 17.01
C SER A 279 -1.20 19.84 17.13
N THR A 280 -0.25 19.37 16.30
CA THR A 280 0.29 18.00 16.35
C THR A 280 0.92 17.69 17.71
N ILE A 281 1.80 18.56 18.21
CA ILE A 281 2.48 18.38 19.52
C ILE A 281 1.44 18.31 20.65
N LYS A 282 0.43 19.18 20.62
CA LYS A 282 -0.64 19.21 21.61
C LYS A 282 -1.53 17.97 21.56
N GLN A 283 -2.01 17.59 20.36
CA GLN A 283 -2.88 16.41 20.17
C GLN A 283 -2.19 15.11 20.59
N ALA A 284 -0.90 14.98 20.30
CA ALA A 284 -0.10 13.80 20.64
C ALA A 284 0.36 13.79 22.10
N ASP A 285 0.09 14.82 22.91
CA ASP A 285 0.50 14.96 24.31
C ASP A 285 2.03 14.78 24.50
N ILE A 286 2.82 15.45 23.64
CA ILE A 286 4.28 15.37 23.62
C ILE A 286 4.88 16.37 24.61
N ASP A 287 5.73 15.87 25.53
CA ASP A 287 6.55 16.69 26.44
C ASP A 287 8.02 16.73 26.08
N LYS A 288 8.49 15.73 25.31
CA LYS A 288 9.89 15.62 24.85
C LYS A 288 9.97 15.29 23.37
N SER A 289 10.94 15.88 22.69
CA SER A 289 11.23 15.60 21.29
C SER A 289 12.70 15.33 21.04
N VAL A 290 13.00 14.30 20.23
CA VAL A 290 14.37 13.99 19.81
C VAL A 290 14.70 14.80 18.57
N THR A 291 15.89 15.44 18.58
CA THR A 291 16.38 16.23 17.45
C THR A 291 17.93 16.23 17.38
N ALA A 292 18.49 17.07 16.52
CA ALA A 292 19.90 17.23 16.27
C ALA A 292 20.28 18.72 16.16
N ASP A 293 21.43 19.12 16.75
CA ASP A 293 21.93 20.50 16.68
C ASP A 293 22.10 21.04 15.24
N PRO A 294 22.65 20.27 14.27
CA PRO A 294 22.75 20.71 12.88
C PRO A 294 21.39 20.96 12.24
N PHE A 295 20.40 20.10 12.54
CA PHE A 295 19.05 20.23 11.98
C PHE A 295 18.34 21.45 12.57
N MET A 296 18.44 21.66 13.89
CA MET A 296 17.88 22.84 14.53
C MET A 296 18.43 24.15 13.93
N ARG A 297 19.73 24.20 13.65
CA ARG A 297 20.36 25.39 13.01
C ARG A 297 19.88 25.60 11.57
N LYS A 298 19.65 24.52 10.82
CA LYS A 298 19.13 24.57 9.44
C LYS A 298 17.67 25.04 9.37
N MET A 299 16.88 24.74 10.40
CA MET A 299 15.44 25.02 10.48
C MET A 299 15.13 26.14 11.48
N SER A 300 15.75 27.31 11.30
CA SER A 300 15.65 28.44 12.25
C SER A 300 14.22 28.99 12.40
N SER A 301 13.38 28.90 11.38
CA SER A 301 11.99 29.34 11.38
C SER A 301 11.02 28.32 11.98
N PHE A 302 11.47 27.10 12.31
CA PHE A 302 10.63 26.09 12.93
C PHE A 302 10.22 26.53 14.35
N PRO A 303 8.96 26.29 14.82
CA PRO A 303 8.52 26.64 16.17
C PRO A 303 9.09 25.66 17.22
N TRP A 304 10.39 25.74 17.48
CA TRP A 304 11.08 24.82 18.37
C TRP A 304 10.51 24.86 19.79
N PRO A 305 10.29 23.68 20.42
CA PRO A 305 10.07 23.60 21.86
C PRO A 305 11.25 24.17 22.65
N ALA A 306 11.04 24.46 23.94
CA ALA A 306 12.13 24.91 24.80
C ALA A 306 13.27 23.86 24.84
N ASN A 307 14.52 24.30 24.92
CA ASN A 307 15.69 23.41 24.92
C ASN A 307 15.62 22.29 25.97
N ARG A 308 14.99 22.54 27.12
CA ARG A 308 14.76 21.54 28.17
C ARG A 308 13.84 20.41 27.74
N ASP A 309 13.03 20.61 26.69
CA ASP A 309 12.06 19.65 26.15
C ASP A 309 12.64 18.93 24.92
N LEU A 310 13.89 19.22 24.55
CA LEU A 310 14.60 18.60 23.45
C LEU A 310 15.69 17.64 23.92
N ILE A 311 15.76 16.49 23.25
CA ILE A 311 16.81 15.47 23.43
C ILE A 311 17.70 15.53 22.21
N PHE A 312 18.90 16.09 22.37
CA PHE A 312 19.88 16.23 21.29
C PHE A 312 20.74 14.98 21.16
N ILE A 313 20.69 14.34 19.98
CA ILE A 313 21.42 13.09 19.73
C ILE A 313 22.93 13.30 19.92
N GLU A 314 23.51 14.35 19.36
CA GLU A 314 24.96 14.63 19.40
C GLU A 314 25.46 14.89 20.82
N ARG A 315 24.61 15.45 21.69
CA ARG A 315 24.97 15.72 23.09
C ARG A 315 24.83 14.46 23.95
N THR A 316 23.93 13.56 23.55
CA THR A 316 23.62 12.34 24.31
C THR A 316 24.57 11.19 23.98
N LEU A 317 24.85 10.91 22.70
CA LEU A 317 25.65 9.75 22.27
C LEU A 317 27.04 9.68 22.87
N PRO A 318 27.82 10.77 23.02
CA PRO A 318 29.14 10.72 23.65
C PRO A 318 29.09 10.21 25.09
N ASN A 319 28.06 10.60 25.84
CA ASN A 319 27.90 10.24 27.25
C ASN A 319 27.53 8.75 27.45
N ILE A 320 26.91 8.12 26.47
CA ILE A 320 26.47 6.71 26.53
C ILE A 320 27.36 5.78 25.69
N LYS A 321 28.52 6.24 25.19
CA LYS A 321 29.42 5.47 24.32
C LYS A 321 29.83 4.11 24.90
N LYS A 322 30.08 4.05 26.23
CA LYS A 322 30.38 2.78 26.91
C LYS A 322 29.19 1.81 26.90
N GLN A 323 27.98 2.36 27.06
CA GLN A 323 26.74 1.56 27.03
C GLN A 323 26.50 1.02 25.61
N ILE A 324 26.72 1.82 24.58
CA ILE A 324 26.62 1.39 23.17
C ILE A 324 27.52 0.18 22.91
N LYS A 325 28.82 0.28 23.26
CA LYS A 325 29.77 -0.84 23.10
C LYS A 325 29.31 -2.10 23.84
N ARG A 326 28.81 -1.94 25.08
CA ARG A 326 28.24 -3.07 25.86
C ARG A 326 27.06 -3.72 25.15
N TRP A 327 26.12 -2.94 24.63
CA TRP A 327 24.95 -3.47 23.96
C TRP A 327 25.27 -4.12 22.61
N VAL A 328 26.23 -3.59 21.86
CA VAL A 328 26.75 -4.25 20.64
C VAL A 328 27.32 -5.62 20.97
N LEU A 329 28.08 -5.77 22.08
CA LEU A 329 28.62 -7.06 22.50
C LEU A 329 27.49 -8.01 22.95
N LEU A 330 26.59 -7.53 23.80
CA LEU A 330 25.47 -8.33 24.32
C LEU A 330 24.54 -8.80 23.18
N SER A 331 24.27 -7.98 22.18
CA SER A 331 23.44 -8.36 21.04
C SER A 331 24.02 -9.49 20.19
N LYS A 332 25.33 -9.69 20.22
CA LYS A 332 25.96 -10.85 19.54
C LYS A 332 25.77 -12.17 20.28
N ILE A 333 25.64 -12.12 21.62
CA ILE A 333 25.62 -13.31 22.49
C ILE A 333 24.19 -13.69 22.87
N LEU A 334 23.38 -12.72 23.28
CA LEU A 334 22.05 -12.95 23.86
C LEU A 334 20.98 -13.20 22.79
N PRO A 335 20.00 -14.07 23.03
CA PRO A 335 18.79 -14.16 22.20
C PRO A 335 18.03 -12.83 22.14
N SER A 336 17.32 -12.56 21.04
CA SER A 336 16.52 -11.33 20.87
C SER A 336 15.47 -11.16 21.96
N SER A 337 14.79 -12.24 22.36
CA SER A 337 13.80 -12.23 23.45
C SER A 337 14.40 -11.83 24.81
N MET A 338 15.66 -12.23 25.09
CA MET A 338 16.35 -11.85 26.32
C MET A 338 16.75 -10.36 26.27
N ILE A 339 17.17 -9.86 25.10
CA ILE A 339 17.43 -8.43 24.90
C ILE A 339 16.19 -7.62 25.19
N SER A 340 15.03 -8.00 24.61
CA SER A 340 13.75 -7.33 24.82
C SER A 340 13.37 -7.26 26.30
N LYS A 341 13.51 -8.36 27.05
CA LYS A 341 13.28 -8.38 28.50
C LYS A 341 14.24 -7.47 29.28
N MET A 342 15.53 -7.48 28.92
CA MET A 342 16.56 -6.67 29.62
C MET A 342 16.39 -5.16 29.39
N ILE A 343 15.78 -4.74 28.29
CA ILE A 343 15.47 -3.31 28.05
C ILE A 343 14.12 -2.90 28.65
N GLY A 344 13.37 -3.86 29.18
CA GLY A 344 12.10 -3.59 29.86
C GLY A 344 10.92 -3.45 28.91
N LEU A 345 10.99 -4.07 27.72
CA LEU A 345 9.79 -4.20 26.89
C LEU A 345 8.82 -5.13 27.62
N GLY A 346 7.64 -4.58 27.96
CA GLY A 346 6.54 -5.32 28.54
C GLY A 346 5.85 -6.21 27.52
N GLU A 347 4.92 -7.01 27.97
CA GLU A 347 3.99 -7.68 27.09
C GLU A 347 3.19 -6.61 26.34
N SER A 348 3.13 -6.71 25.03
CA SER A 348 2.34 -5.85 24.15
C SER A 348 1.48 -6.71 23.24
N SER A 349 0.25 -6.25 23.01
CA SER A 349 -0.63 -6.83 22.01
C SER A 349 -0.28 -6.30 20.61
N GLY A 350 -0.55 -7.08 19.56
CA GLY A 350 -0.48 -6.59 18.20
C GLY A 350 -1.35 -5.36 17.94
N ASP A 351 -2.39 -5.16 18.75
CA ASP A 351 -3.34 -4.04 18.62
C ASP A 351 -2.90 -2.77 19.39
N ASP A 352 -1.83 -2.84 20.20
CA ASP A 352 -1.29 -1.66 20.87
C ASP A 352 -0.69 -0.67 19.86
N GLU A 353 -0.81 0.63 20.16
CA GLU A 353 -0.27 1.71 19.35
C GLU A 353 1.26 1.63 19.26
N ALA A 354 1.77 1.49 18.04
CA ALA A 354 3.20 1.39 17.75
C ALA A 354 3.80 2.69 17.19
N VAL A 355 3.04 3.41 16.34
CA VAL A 355 3.48 4.63 15.66
C VAL A 355 2.30 5.58 15.59
N LEU A 356 2.53 6.88 15.78
CA LEU A 356 1.52 7.90 15.52
C LEU A 356 1.99 8.82 14.40
N LEU A 357 1.21 8.88 13.34
CA LEU A 357 1.43 9.79 12.20
C LEU A 357 0.30 10.80 12.11
N PHE A 358 0.57 11.93 11.47
CA PHE A 358 -0.44 12.96 11.23
C PHE A 358 -0.63 13.21 9.74
N THR A 359 -1.88 13.26 9.31
CA THR A 359 -2.24 13.62 7.94
C THR A 359 -2.70 15.08 7.87
N SER A 360 -2.37 15.77 6.78
CA SER A 360 -2.95 17.06 6.46
C SER A 360 -4.44 16.88 6.16
N GLY A 361 -5.29 17.20 7.13
CA GLY A 361 -6.75 17.17 6.91
C GLY A 361 -7.18 18.23 5.91
N SER A 362 -8.15 17.93 5.06
CA SER A 362 -8.83 18.90 4.19
C SER A 362 -9.51 20.04 4.98
N SER A 363 -9.69 19.89 6.28
CA SER A 363 -10.37 20.83 7.19
C SER A 363 -9.43 21.73 8.01
N GLY A 364 -8.12 21.68 7.82
CA GLY A 364 -7.14 22.59 8.40
C GLY A 364 -6.30 22.03 9.55
N ASP A 365 -6.85 21.37 10.56
CA ASP A 365 -6.06 20.77 11.64
C ASP A 365 -5.62 19.34 11.26
N PRO A 366 -4.35 18.95 11.56
CA PRO A 366 -3.85 17.60 11.29
C PRO A 366 -4.64 16.54 12.06
N LYS A 367 -4.93 15.42 11.42
CA LYS A 367 -5.59 14.27 12.05
C LYS A 367 -4.53 13.27 12.49
N GLY A 368 -4.53 12.88 13.77
CA GLY A 368 -3.68 11.83 14.28
C GLY A 368 -4.18 10.45 13.85
N VAL A 369 -3.30 9.66 13.26
CA VAL A 369 -3.54 8.29 12.80
C VAL A 369 -2.67 7.37 13.65
N PRO A 370 -3.20 6.80 14.76
CA PRO A 370 -2.50 5.79 15.52
C PRO A 370 -2.45 4.49 14.74
N LEU A 371 -1.24 3.97 14.52
CA LEU A 371 -1.00 2.71 13.85
C LEU A 371 -0.52 1.69 14.88
N SER A 372 -1.15 0.53 14.93
CA SER A 372 -0.79 -0.55 15.84
C SER A 372 0.43 -1.33 15.35
N HIS A 373 1.00 -2.15 16.23
CA HIS A 373 2.05 -3.11 15.86
C HIS A 373 1.57 -4.01 14.73
N ARG A 374 0.34 -4.51 14.80
CA ARG A 374 -0.32 -5.32 13.77
C ARG A 374 -0.35 -4.59 12.43
N ASN A 375 -0.76 -3.31 12.41
CA ASN A 375 -0.89 -2.56 11.16
C ASN A 375 0.46 -2.46 10.43
N ILE A 376 1.52 -2.09 11.16
CA ILE A 376 2.86 -1.95 10.57
C ILE A 376 3.42 -3.31 10.13
N LEU A 377 3.34 -4.33 10.98
CA LEU A 377 3.84 -5.66 10.66
C LEU A 377 3.10 -6.29 9.49
N ALA A 378 1.77 -6.13 9.43
CA ALA A 378 0.97 -6.56 8.29
C ALA A 378 1.50 -5.95 7.00
N ASN A 379 1.65 -4.61 6.97
CA ASN A 379 2.04 -3.93 5.75
C ASN A 379 3.49 -4.24 5.32
N VAL A 380 4.41 -4.37 6.28
CA VAL A 380 5.79 -4.82 6.01
C VAL A 380 5.80 -6.20 5.33
N HIS A 381 5.01 -7.15 5.82
CA HIS A 381 4.93 -8.49 5.24
C HIS A 381 4.17 -8.52 3.90
N GLN A 382 3.08 -7.76 3.79
CA GLN A 382 2.30 -7.60 2.56
C GLN A 382 3.16 -7.04 1.43
N PHE A 383 3.85 -5.94 1.68
CA PHE A 383 4.75 -5.31 0.72
C PHE A 383 5.94 -6.23 0.36
N GLY A 384 6.58 -6.82 1.38
CA GLY A 384 7.71 -7.72 1.19
C GLY A 384 7.38 -9.01 0.43
N SER A 385 6.14 -9.52 0.53
CA SER A 385 5.68 -10.66 -0.25
C SER A 385 5.40 -10.30 -1.72
N ARG A 386 5.11 -9.04 -2.00
CA ARG A 386 4.81 -8.54 -3.34
C ARG A 386 6.07 -8.22 -4.14
N ILE A 387 7.06 -7.59 -3.50
CA ILE A 387 8.36 -7.30 -4.11
C ILE A 387 9.40 -8.27 -3.54
N ASN A 388 9.82 -9.22 -4.36
CA ASN A 388 10.83 -10.19 -3.96
C ASN A 388 12.24 -9.60 -4.06
N LEU A 389 12.67 -8.87 -3.02
CA LEU A 389 14.02 -8.34 -2.91
C LEU A 389 14.98 -9.39 -2.35
N SER A 390 16.18 -9.46 -2.92
CA SER A 390 17.26 -10.32 -2.41
C SER A 390 17.94 -9.70 -1.18
N LYS A 391 18.74 -10.50 -0.45
CA LYS A 391 19.57 -9.99 0.65
C LYS A 391 20.63 -8.97 0.22
N SER A 392 21.01 -8.98 -1.05
CA SER A 392 21.92 -8.01 -1.63
C SER A 392 21.24 -6.73 -2.11
N SER A 393 19.92 -6.64 -2.00
CA SER A 393 19.19 -5.46 -2.44
C SER A 393 19.45 -4.28 -1.51
N ARG A 394 19.57 -3.10 -2.11
CA ARG A 394 19.79 -1.81 -1.43
C ARG A 394 18.66 -0.86 -1.73
N VAL A 395 18.09 -0.29 -0.68
CA VAL A 395 16.95 0.63 -0.77
C VAL A 395 17.41 2.06 -0.58
N LEU A 396 16.92 2.99 -1.41
CA LEU A 396 17.14 4.42 -1.21
C LEU A 396 16.13 4.97 -0.18
N GLY A 397 16.63 5.43 0.95
CA GLY A 397 15.85 5.98 2.06
C GLY A 397 15.91 7.50 2.14
N CYS A 398 15.26 8.22 1.23
CA CYS A 398 15.20 9.68 1.24
C CYS A 398 13.81 10.27 1.48
N LEU A 399 12.77 9.42 1.53
CA LEU A 399 11.41 9.87 1.79
C LEU A 399 11.23 10.28 3.26
N PRO A 400 10.45 11.34 3.54
CA PRO A 400 10.23 11.83 4.89
C PRO A 400 9.60 10.77 5.81
N LEU A 401 10.16 10.60 7.04
CA LEU A 401 9.67 9.61 8.01
C LEU A 401 8.35 10.00 8.68
N PHE A 402 7.90 11.24 8.54
CA PHE A 402 6.57 11.68 8.99
C PHE A 402 5.45 11.29 8.01
N HIS A 403 5.78 10.74 6.85
CA HIS A 403 4.84 10.07 5.96
C HIS A 403 4.93 8.56 6.11
N SER A 404 3.78 7.89 6.12
CA SER A 404 3.70 6.44 6.26
C SER A 404 4.50 5.70 5.17
N PHE A 405 4.54 6.22 3.94
CA PHE A 405 5.33 5.64 2.85
C PHE A 405 6.83 5.63 3.17
N GLY A 406 7.37 6.76 3.65
CA GLY A 406 8.76 6.83 4.11
C GLY A 406 9.00 5.95 5.34
N SER A 407 8.18 6.05 6.39
CA SER A 407 8.43 5.32 7.63
C SER A 407 8.30 3.80 7.47
N THR A 408 7.28 3.30 6.77
CA THR A 408 7.09 1.85 6.63
C THR A 408 8.12 1.23 5.71
N VAL A 409 8.31 1.79 4.51
CA VAL A 409 9.11 1.12 3.47
C VAL A 409 10.60 1.45 3.56
N THR A 410 10.99 2.62 4.14
CA THR A 410 12.40 2.98 4.25
C THR A 410 12.98 2.91 5.66
N LEU A 411 12.16 2.58 6.67
CA LEU A 411 12.62 2.39 8.04
C LEU A 411 12.25 1.00 8.58
N TRP A 412 10.95 0.69 8.74
CA TRP A 412 10.54 -0.56 9.38
C TRP A 412 10.85 -1.79 8.53
N TYR A 413 10.53 -1.75 7.24
CA TYR A 413 10.76 -2.85 6.32
C TYR A 413 12.25 -3.26 6.20
N PRO A 414 13.22 -2.36 5.94
CA PRO A 414 14.63 -2.72 5.89
C PRO A 414 15.18 -3.22 7.22
N CYS A 415 14.75 -2.66 8.36
CA CYS A 415 15.20 -3.10 9.68
C CYS A 415 14.73 -4.53 10.02
N ILE A 416 13.54 -4.92 9.59
CA ILE A 416 12.98 -6.26 9.84
C ILE A 416 13.61 -7.29 8.90
N HIS A 417 13.75 -6.96 7.62
CA HIS A 417 14.21 -7.91 6.59
C HIS A 417 15.71 -7.88 6.30
N GLY A 418 16.45 -6.95 6.88
CA GLY A 418 17.91 -6.91 6.80
C GLY A 418 18.42 -6.45 5.44
N MET A 419 17.83 -5.40 4.88
CA MET A 419 18.29 -4.79 3.63
C MET A 419 19.26 -3.66 3.89
N ASP A 420 20.27 -3.55 3.05
CA ASP A 420 21.13 -2.37 3.04
C ASP A 420 20.31 -1.12 2.70
N LEU A 421 20.59 -0.05 3.41
CA LEU A 421 19.87 1.20 3.25
C LEU A 421 20.85 2.34 2.96
N VAL A 422 20.61 3.06 1.87
CA VAL A 422 21.33 4.29 1.51
C VAL A 422 20.39 5.45 1.80
N THR A 423 20.72 6.28 2.79
CA THR A 423 19.86 7.36 3.25
C THR A 423 20.38 8.74 2.85
N TYR A 424 19.45 9.67 2.62
CA TYR A 424 19.75 11.07 2.39
C TYR A 424 18.62 11.97 2.91
N PRO A 425 18.93 13.16 3.50
CA PRO A 425 17.93 14.00 4.16
C PRO A 425 16.85 14.62 3.26
N SER A 426 17.08 14.70 1.96
CA SER A 426 16.21 15.44 1.04
C SER A 426 15.95 14.68 -0.26
N PRO A 427 14.67 14.38 -0.62
CA PRO A 427 14.35 13.79 -1.91
C PRO A 427 14.45 14.78 -3.08
N LEU A 428 14.64 16.07 -2.81
CA LEU A 428 14.72 17.14 -3.82
C LEU A 428 16.12 17.28 -4.44
N GLU A 429 17.15 16.80 -3.75
CA GLU A 429 18.55 16.88 -4.20
C GLU A 429 18.89 15.72 -5.15
N THR A 430 18.13 15.56 -6.22
CA THR A 430 18.17 14.40 -7.12
C THR A 430 19.52 14.19 -7.78
N LYS A 431 20.38 15.25 -7.96
CA LYS A 431 21.74 15.07 -8.46
C LYS A 431 22.58 14.24 -7.47
N ARG A 432 22.58 14.61 -6.17
CA ARG A 432 23.32 13.85 -5.15
C ARG A 432 22.72 12.46 -4.95
N LEU A 433 21.40 12.32 -5.07
CA LEU A 433 20.74 11.01 -5.03
C LEU A 433 21.21 10.12 -6.18
N GLY A 434 21.36 10.65 -7.40
CA GLY A 434 21.91 9.93 -8.54
C GLY A 434 23.34 9.44 -8.27
N ASP A 435 24.20 10.30 -7.70
CA ASP A 435 25.57 9.92 -7.31
C ASP A 435 25.55 8.76 -6.28
N LEU A 436 24.73 8.88 -5.22
CA LEU A 436 24.59 7.84 -4.18
C LEU A 436 24.04 6.51 -4.73
N ILE A 437 23.12 6.56 -5.68
CA ILE A 437 22.57 5.36 -6.32
C ILE A 437 23.68 4.62 -7.05
N SER A 438 24.47 5.33 -7.85
CA SER A 438 25.59 4.77 -8.60
C SER A 438 26.71 4.27 -7.68
N GLU A 439 27.13 5.10 -6.71
CA GLU A 439 28.21 4.79 -5.77
C GLU A 439 27.94 3.55 -4.93
N HIS A 440 26.67 3.34 -4.54
CA HIS A 440 26.28 2.25 -3.64
C HIS A 440 25.50 1.13 -4.30
N GLY A 441 25.24 1.17 -5.61
CA GLY A 441 24.52 0.14 -6.33
C GLY A 441 23.11 -0.06 -5.78
N VAL A 442 22.32 1.02 -5.64
CA VAL A 442 20.94 0.98 -5.16
C VAL A 442 20.07 0.22 -6.16
N ASN A 443 19.26 -0.73 -5.69
CA ASN A 443 18.38 -1.53 -6.52
C ASN A 443 16.92 -1.05 -6.51
N MET A 444 16.51 -0.36 -5.43
CA MET A 444 15.13 0.07 -5.25
C MET A 444 15.04 1.54 -4.87
N ILE A 445 14.29 2.28 -5.66
CA ILE A 445 13.94 3.70 -5.41
C ILE A 445 12.45 3.77 -5.06
N LEU A 446 12.15 4.51 -3.98
CA LEU A 446 10.80 4.91 -3.60
C LEU A 446 10.66 6.40 -3.86
N SER A 447 9.63 6.80 -4.58
CA SER A 447 9.49 8.17 -5.06
C SER A 447 8.03 8.61 -5.13
N THR A 448 7.83 9.89 -5.42
CA THR A 448 6.55 10.39 -5.90
C THR A 448 6.71 10.85 -7.36
N PRO A 449 5.64 10.97 -8.15
CA PRO A 449 5.73 11.54 -9.48
C PRO A 449 6.42 12.90 -9.53
N THR A 450 6.19 13.74 -8.53
CA THR A 450 6.87 15.03 -8.40
C THR A 450 8.39 14.88 -8.30
N PHE A 451 8.91 13.92 -7.52
CA PHE A 451 10.35 13.71 -7.41
C PHE A 451 10.94 13.05 -8.66
N LEU A 452 10.20 12.17 -9.36
CA LEU A 452 10.65 11.57 -10.62
C LEU A 452 11.01 12.62 -11.70
N ARG A 453 10.27 13.74 -11.74
CA ARG A 453 10.61 14.87 -12.62
C ARG A 453 12.04 15.40 -12.37
N GLY A 454 12.46 15.41 -11.10
CA GLY A 454 13.82 15.80 -10.70
C GLY A 454 14.88 14.82 -11.23
N TYR A 455 14.62 13.51 -11.17
CA TYR A 455 15.50 12.50 -11.74
C TYR A 455 15.65 12.66 -13.26
N ILE A 456 14.53 12.81 -13.98
CA ILE A 456 14.55 13.03 -15.43
C ILE A 456 15.42 14.24 -15.81
N ARG A 457 15.35 15.33 -15.04
CA ARG A 457 16.08 16.56 -15.34
C ARG A 457 17.57 16.49 -15.03
N ARG A 458 17.99 15.82 -13.93
CA ARG A 458 19.31 16.01 -13.32
C ARG A 458 20.16 14.75 -13.22
N VAL A 459 19.58 13.56 -13.37
CA VAL A 459 20.28 12.28 -13.23
C VAL A 459 20.59 11.74 -14.62
N LYS A 460 21.78 11.14 -14.79
CA LYS A 460 22.22 10.49 -16.02
C LYS A 460 21.75 9.04 -16.05
N PRO A 461 21.53 8.44 -17.23
CA PRO A 461 21.13 7.04 -17.34
C PRO A 461 22.05 6.07 -16.60
N GLU A 462 23.37 6.26 -16.74
CA GLU A 462 24.39 5.40 -16.14
C GLU A 462 24.33 5.36 -14.61
N GLN A 463 23.79 6.41 -13.98
CA GLN A 463 23.65 6.47 -12.53
C GLN A 463 22.53 5.56 -11.99
N LEU A 464 21.61 5.12 -12.84
CA LEU A 464 20.51 4.24 -12.45
C LEU A 464 20.65 2.80 -12.98
N GLU A 465 21.78 2.38 -13.53
CA GLU A 465 22.00 1.03 -14.08
C GLU A 465 21.76 -0.09 -13.06
N SER A 466 22.02 0.15 -11.78
CA SER A 466 21.78 -0.83 -10.71
C SER A 466 20.32 -0.95 -10.30
N VAL A 467 19.47 0.01 -10.69
CA VAL A 467 18.09 0.10 -10.22
C VAL A 467 17.21 -0.90 -10.95
N GLN A 468 16.55 -1.75 -10.18
CA GLN A 468 15.61 -2.76 -10.66
C GLN A 468 14.15 -2.33 -10.45
N TYR A 469 13.89 -1.59 -9.38
CA TYR A 469 12.55 -1.20 -8.98
C TYR A 469 12.46 0.30 -8.69
N VAL A 470 11.54 0.96 -9.34
CA VAL A 470 11.12 2.34 -9.02
C VAL A 470 9.65 2.29 -8.64
N VAL A 471 9.34 2.44 -7.37
CA VAL A 471 7.95 2.45 -6.87
C VAL A 471 7.52 3.88 -6.63
N THR A 472 6.39 4.24 -7.21
CA THR A 472 5.78 5.56 -7.03
C THR A 472 4.47 5.46 -6.28
N GLY A 473 4.19 6.44 -5.45
CA GLY A 473 2.94 6.52 -4.70
C GLY A 473 2.65 7.92 -4.18
N ALA A 474 1.60 8.06 -3.40
CA ALA A 474 1.09 9.29 -2.81
C ALA A 474 0.47 10.31 -3.80
N GLU A 475 0.73 10.19 -5.08
CA GLU A 475 0.19 11.00 -6.17
C GLU A 475 -0.07 10.10 -7.37
N LYS A 476 -1.03 10.45 -8.23
CA LYS A 476 -1.28 9.75 -9.50
C LYS A 476 -0.09 9.91 -10.44
N LEU A 477 0.38 8.82 -11.02
CA LEU A 477 1.48 8.82 -11.99
C LEU A 477 0.95 9.13 -13.39
N PRO A 478 1.25 10.32 -13.97
CA PRO A 478 0.87 10.61 -15.34
C PRO A 478 1.57 9.67 -16.33
N SER A 479 0.84 9.12 -17.31
CA SER A 479 1.39 8.20 -18.31
C SER A 479 2.58 8.82 -19.04
N SER A 480 2.49 10.09 -19.44
CA SER A 480 3.57 10.82 -20.11
C SER A 480 4.85 10.93 -19.26
N LEU A 481 4.72 11.02 -17.94
CA LEU A 481 5.87 11.03 -17.04
C LEU A 481 6.51 9.65 -16.93
N ALA A 482 5.70 8.59 -16.83
CA ALA A 482 6.18 7.22 -16.77
C ALA A 482 6.91 6.83 -18.08
N GLU A 483 6.36 7.21 -19.22
CA GLU A 483 6.97 7.02 -20.55
C GLU A 483 8.30 7.74 -20.65
N LYS A 484 8.38 9.04 -20.31
CA LYS A 484 9.62 9.82 -20.31
C LYS A 484 10.70 9.23 -19.38
N PHE A 485 10.28 8.70 -18.23
CA PHE A 485 11.21 8.05 -17.30
C PHE A 485 11.73 6.74 -17.91
N HIS A 486 10.85 5.95 -18.49
CA HIS A 486 11.21 4.69 -19.16
C HIS A 486 12.12 4.94 -20.37
N GLU A 487 11.80 5.90 -21.24
CA GLU A 487 12.63 6.27 -22.39
C GLU A 487 14.05 6.66 -21.99
N LYS A 488 14.18 7.42 -20.87
CA LYS A 488 15.49 7.89 -20.41
C LYS A 488 16.31 6.83 -19.71
N PHE A 489 15.69 6.02 -18.83
CA PHE A 489 16.40 5.13 -17.92
C PHE A 489 16.19 3.64 -18.21
N ASN A 490 15.34 3.30 -19.18
CA ASN A 490 14.90 1.92 -19.48
C ASN A 490 14.31 1.20 -18.23
N ILE A 491 13.68 1.95 -17.32
CA ILE A 491 13.02 1.44 -16.12
C ILE A 491 11.59 1.93 -16.13
N LEU A 492 10.63 1.00 -16.03
CA LEU A 492 9.22 1.35 -15.93
C LEU A 492 8.86 1.61 -14.46
N PRO A 493 8.45 2.84 -14.08
CA PRO A 493 7.98 3.11 -12.74
C PRO A 493 6.71 2.32 -12.43
N MET A 494 6.66 1.73 -11.23
CA MET A 494 5.52 0.96 -10.74
C MET A 494 4.68 1.82 -9.83
N GLU A 495 3.41 1.99 -10.17
CA GLU A 495 2.50 2.77 -9.33
C GLU A 495 1.93 1.89 -8.22
N GLY A 496 1.87 2.43 -7.01
CA GLY A 496 1.22 1.85 -5.86
C GLY A 496 0.25 2.83 -5.20
N TYR A 497 -0.71 2.28 -4.47
CA TYR A 497 -1.74 3.05 -3.78
C TYR A 497 -1.77 2.70 -2.30
N GLY A 498 -2.14 3.71 -1.53
CA GLY A 498 -2.38 3.57 -0.11
C GLY A 498 -2.51 4.90 0.61
N LEU A 499 -2.88 4.82 1.86
CA LEU A 499 -3.19 5.93 2.75
C LEU A 499 -2.40 5.78 4.05
N THR A 500 -2.26 6.84 4.82
CA THR A 500 -1.68 6.71 6.16
C THR A 500 -2.49 5.73 7.01
N GLU A 501 -3.80 5.75 6.85
CA GLU A 501 -4.78 4.88 7.49
C GLU A 501 -4.64 3.38 7.10
N THR A 502 -3.86 3.07 6.07
CA THR A 502 -3.58 1.69 5.59
C THR A 502 -2.11 1.26 5.74
N SER A 503 -1.25 2.05 6.40
CA SER A 503 0.10 1.73 6.93
C SER A 503 1.29 1.55 5.95
N PRO A 504 1.43 2.06 4.73
CA PRO A 504 0.42 2.73 3.93
C PRO A 504 -0.19 1.88 2.81
N ALA A 505 0.55 0.86 2.30
CA ALA A 505 0.29 0.27 0.98
C ALA A 505 -0.89 -0.70 1.00
N THR A 506 -1.74 -0.60 -0.02
CA THR A 506 -2.83 -1.53 -0.28
C THR A 506 -2.71 -2.21 -1.64
N ASN A 507 -2.13 -1.53 -2.61
CA ASN A 507 -1.98 -2.00 -3.99
C ASN A 507 -0.58 -1.68 -4.51
N LEU A 508 -0.11 -2.52 -5.42
CA LEU A 508 1.17 -2.31 -6.08
C LEU A 508 1.22 -3.01 -7.44
N ASN A 509 1.62 -2.28 -8.47
CA ASN A 509 2.11 -2.85 -9.70
C ASN A 509 3.49 -3.49 -9.46
N ILE A 510 3.75 -4.62 -10.11
CA ILE A 510 5.08 -5.26 -10.11
C ILE A 510 5.45 -5.66 -11.53
N PRO A 511 6.73 -5.87 -11.85
CA PRO A 511 7.12 -6.27 -13.20
C PRO A 511 6.41 -7.55 -13.63
N THR A 512 5.79 -7.53 -14.79
CA THR A 512 5.18 -8.72 -15.40
C THR A 512 6.26 -9.72 -15.79
N ALA A 513 6.06 -11.00 -15.51
CA ALA A 513 7.01 -12.05 -15.88
C ALA A 513 7.13 -12.21 -17.40
N ASP A 514 8.26 -12.71 -17.85
CA ASP A 514 8.45 -13.04 -19.26
C ASP A 514 7.47 -14.12 -19.73
N LYS A 515 7.06 -14.02 -21.01
CA LYS A 515 6.19 -15.03 -21.62
C LYS A 515 6.96 -16.34 -21.74
N LYS A 516 6.38 -17.41 -21.20
CA LYS A 516 6.88 -18.78 -21.36
C LYS A 516 6.01 -19.54 -22.35
N GLU A 517 6.63 -20.36 -23.21
CA GLU A 517 5.92 -21.17 -24.18
C GLU A 517 4.96 -22.15 -23.50
N GLY A 518 3.74 -22.23 -24.01
CA GLY A 518 2.69 -23.12 -23.46
C GLY A 518 2.07 -22.65 -22.13
N LEU A 519 2.46 -21.47 -21.58
CA LEU A 519 1.88 -20.96 -20.35
C LEU A 519 1.11 -19.66 -20.57
N THR A 520 -0.03 -19.53 -19.90
CA THR A 520 -0.77 -18.26 -19.84
C THR A 520 0.03 -17.26 -19.03
N ARG A 521 0.32 -16.09 -19.64
CA ARG A 521 1.01 -15.00 -18.97
C ARG A 521 0.02 -14.22 -18.10
N ILE A 522 0.39 -13.99 -16.84
CA ILE A 522 -0.36 -13.13 -15.94
C ILE A 522 0.19 -11.72 -15.99
N GLU A 523 -0.65 -10.77 -16.36
CA GLU A 523 -0.30 -9.35 -16.27
C GLU A 523 -0.21 -8.93 -14.79
N SER A 524 0.89 -8.30 -14.44
CA SER A 524 1.19 -7.86 -13.08
C SER A 524 1.45 -6.37 -12.98
N ASN A 525 1.48 -5.69 -14.13
CA ASN A 525 1.59 -4.25 -14.27
C ASN A 525 0.63 -3.77 -15.37
N LYS A 526 -0.25 -2.84 -15.05
CA LYS A 526 -1.11 -2.16 -16.03
C LYS A 526 -0.99 -0.65 -15.87
N PHE A 527 -0.70 0.05 -16.96
CA PHE A 527 -0.68 1.51 -16.98
C PHE A 527 -2.03 2.11 -16.56
N GLY A 528 -1.98 3.18 -15.77
CA GLY A 528 -3.16 3.87 -15.26
C GLY A 528 -3.84 3.17 -14.10
N SER A 529 -3.40 1.95 -13.75
CA SER A 529 -3.80 1.26 -12.53
C SER A 529 -2.76 1.46 -11.42
N VAL A 530 -3.20 1.35 -10.19
CA VAL A 530 -2.32 1.32 -9.00
C VAL A 530 -1.91 -0.11 -8.61
N GLY A 531 -2.14 -1.08 -9.48
CA GLY A 531 -1.78 -2.47 -9.29
C GLY A 531 -2.84 -3.30 -8.57
N LYS A 532 -2.49 -4.55 -8.30
CA LYS A 532 -3.35 -5.51 -7.59
C LYS A 532 -3.24 -5.34 -6.08
N PHE A 533 -4.24 -5.80 -5.36
CA PHE A 533 -4.25 -5.77 -3.89
C PHE A 533 -3.10 -6.59 -3.31
N LEU A 534 -2.55 -6.09 -2.21
CA LEU A 534 -1.61 -6.84 -1.39
C LEU A 534 -2.35 -7.96 -0.64
N PRO A 535 -1.67 -9.06 -0.26
CA PRO A 535 -2.29 -10.18 0.44
C PRO A 535 -2.99 -9.76 1.74
N GLY A 536 -4.16 -10.33 2.01
CA GLY A 536 -4.92 -10.07 3.23
C GLY A 536 -5.64 -8.72 3.27
N ILE A 537 -5.96 -8.15 2.10
CA ILE A 537 -6.78 -6.94 1.97
C ILE A 537 -8.09 -7.30 1.27
N ALA A 538 -9.18 -7.10 1.97
CA ALA A 538 -10.52 -7.16 1.41
C ALA A 538 -10.94 -5.79 0.86
N VAL A 539 -11.62 -5.79 -0.29
CA VAL A 539 -12.13 -4.60 -0.96
C VAL A 539 -13.61 -4.77 -1.30
N LYS A 540 -14.36 -3.71 -1.18
CA LYS A 540 -15.67 -3.56 -1.82
C LYS A 540 -15.75 -2.21 -2.50
N ILE A 541 -16.35 -2.18 -3.67
CA ILE A 541 -16.67 -0.97 -4.41
C ILE A 541 -18.18 -0.75 -4.32
N THR A 542 -18.60 0.40 -3.88
CA THR A 542 -20.04 0.69 -3.68
C THR A 542 -20.48 1.92 -4.46
N ASN A 543 -21.69 1.87 -4.95
CA ASN A 543 -22.33 3.05 -5.54
C ASN A 543 -22.46 4.14 -4.47
N PRO A 544 -21.90 5.35 -4.67
CA PRO A 544 -21.94 6.41 -3.66
C PRO A 544 -23.35 6.93 -3.33
N ASN A 545 -24.37 6.66 -4.19
CA ASN A 545 -25.71 7.16 -4.02
C ASN A 545 -26.57 6.30 -3.09
N ASP A 546 -26.45 4.98 -3.18
CA ASP A 546 -27.33 4.02 -2.48
C ASP A 546 -26.55 2.97 -1.64
N GLY A 547 -25.23 2.98 -1.71
CA GLY A 547 -24.37 2.03 -0.98
C GLY A 547 -24.39 0.60 -1.52
N SER A 548 -25.09 0.32 -2.63
CA SER A 548 -25.11 -0.99 -3.25
C SER A 548 -23.73 -1.38 -3.81
N LEU A 549 -23.44 -2.68 -3.89
CA LEU A 549 -22.19 -3.18 -4.46
C LEU A 549 -22.16 -2.90 -5.96
N SER A 550 -21.07 -2.30 -6.43
CA SER A 550 -20.82 -2.07 -7.85
C SER A 550 -20.30 -3.35 -8.52
N PRO A 551 -20.74 -3.64 -9.76
CA PRO A 551 -20.14 -4.71 -10.57
C PRO A 551 -18.64 -4.48 -10.83
N ILE A 552 -17.92 -5.55 -11.23
CA ILE A 552 -16.54 -5.42 -11.72
C ILE A 552 -16.51 -4.38 -12.85
N ASP A 553 -15.42 -3.62 -12.90
CA ASP A 553 -15.14 -2.55 -13.87
C ASP A 553 -16.10 -1.36 -13.82
N THR A 554 -16.88 -1.25 -12.74
CA THR A 554 -17.78 -0.12 -12.49
C THR A 554 -17.24 0.75 -11.37
N GLN A 555 -17.26 2.07 -11.58
CA GLN A 555 -16.81 3.05 -10.61
C GLN A 555 -17.67 3.06 -9.35
N GLY A 556 -17.04 3.28 -8.20
CA GLY A 556 -17.73 3.46 -6.93
C GLY A 556 -16.77 3.86 -5.81
N ALA A 557 -17.33 4.07 -4.63
CA ALA A 557 -16.56 4.38 -3.43
C ALA A 557 -15.77 3.14 -2.97
N ILE A 558 -14.49 3.35 -2.70
CA ILE A 558 -13.56 2.29 -2.30
C ILE A 558 -13.61 2.10 -0.79
N TRP A 559 -13.95 0.89 -0.36
CA TRP A 559 -13.89 0.48 1.04
C TRP A 559 -12.89 -0.65 1.21
N LEU A 560 -12.07 -0.56 2.25
CA LEU A 560 -11.01 -1.51 2.53
C LEU A 560 -11.15 -2.11 3.93
N ARG A 561 -10.74 -3.37 4.06
CA ARG A 561 -10.58 -4.04 5.35
C ARG A 561 -9.32 -4.90 5.31
N GLY A 562 -8.57 -4.93 6.40
CA GLY A 562 -7.33 -5.71 6.49
C GLY A 562 -6.55 -5.42 7.76
N ALA A 563 -5.61 -6.30 8.08
CA ALA A 563 -4.77 -6.17 9.27
C ALA A 563 -3.88 -4.90 9.25
N ASN A 564 -3.64 -4.31 8.08
CA ASN A 564 -2.89 -3.06 7.91
C ASN A 564 -3.76 -1.80 8.03
N VAL A 565 -5.09 -1.93 8.13
CA VAL A 565 -6.02 -0.80 8.26
C VAL A 565 -6.11 -0.36 9.71
N PHE A 566 -6.03 0.94 9.97
CA PHE A 566 -6.11 1.53 11.29
C PHE A 566 -7.48 1.32 11.96
N SER A 567 -7.55 1.52 13.28
CA SER A 567 -8.79 1.37 14.04
C SER A 567 -9.56 2.68 14.28
N GLY A 568 -9.00 3.83 13.89
CA GLY A 568 -9.65 5.13 14.03
C GLY A 568 -8.68 6.28 14.29
N TYR A 569 -9.20 7.51 14.25
CA TYR A 569 -8.42 8.72 14.46
C TYR A 569 -8.24 9.03 15.94
N LEU A 570 -7.08 9.57 16.30
CA LEU A 570 -6.74 9.96 17.66
C LEU A 570 -7.73 11.02 18.19
N ASN A 571 -8.40 10.71 19.30
CA ASN A 571 -9.34 11.60 19.98
C ASN A 571 -10.42 12.19 19.05
N ASN A 572 -10.83 11.45 18.02
CA ASN A 572 -11.85 11.91 17.07
C ASN A 572 -12.80 10.76 16.69
N GLU A 573 -13.66 10.40 17.64
CA GLU A 573 -14.63 9.31 17.46
C GLU A 573 -15.69 9.62 16.39
N GLU A 574 -16.10 10.87 16.26
CA GLU A 574 -17.07 11.29 15.25
C GLU A 574 -16.54 11.01 13.85
N LYS A 575 -15.33 11.49 13.54
CA LYS A 575 -14.70 11.23 12.24
C LYS A 575 -14.36 9.76 12.04
N THR A 576 -14.05 9.03 13.10
CA THR A 576 -13.81 7.58 13.03
C THR A 576 -15.08 6.85 12.61
N LYS A 577 -16.24 7.14 13.21
CA LYS A 577 -17.54 6.55 12.86
C LYS A 577 -17.99 6.90 11.44
N GLU A 578 -17.62 8.09 10.96
CA GLU A 578 -17.90 8.48 9.57
C GLU A 578 -17.16 7.59 8.56
N VAL A 579 -15.88 7.28 8.82
CA VAL A 579 -15.04 6.57 7.86
C VAL A 579 -14.93 5.06 8.11
N ILE A 580 -15.23 4.57 9.32
CA ILE A 580 -15.23 3.14 9.64
C ILE A 580 -16.64 2.69 9.96
N GLN A 581 -17.19 1.82 9.11
CA GLN A 581 -18.54 1.28 9.24
C GLN A 581 -18.48 -0.24 9.10
N ASP A 582 -19.00 -0.97 10.08
CA ASP A 582 -19.03 -2.44 10.12
C ASP A 582 -17.64 -3.09 9.85
N GLY A 583 -16.58 -2.46 10.37
CA GLY A 583 -15.19 -2.90 10.18
C GLY A 583 -14.59 -2.56 8.80
N TRP A 584 -15.32 -1.86 7.94
CA TRP A 584 -14.83 -1.38 6.66
C TRP A 584 -14.43 0.09 6.72
N PHE A 585 -13.26 0.38 6.21
CA PHE A 585 -12.73 1.74 6.10
C PHE A 585 -13.10 2.35 4.74
N ASN A 586 -13.86 3.42 4.74
CA ASN A 586 -14.13 4.26 3.57
C ASN A 586 -12.89 5.13 3.30
N THR A 587 -12.23 4.89 2.19
CA THR A 587 -11.02 5.63 1.81
C THR A 587 -11.29 7.08 1.43
N GLY A 588 -12.53 7.39 1.07
CA GLY A 588 -12.91 8.67 0.45
C GLY A 588 -12.46 8.79 -1.01
N ASP A 589 -11.93 7.71 -1.59
CA ASP A 589 -11.53 7.65 -3.00
C ASP A 589 -12.59 6.91 -3.81
N ILE A 590 -12.74 7.31 -5.06
CA ILE A 590 -13.57 6.66 -6.09
C ILE A 590 -12.65 5.86 -7.00
N GLY A 591 -13.05 4.65 -7.34
CA GLY A 591 -12.30 3.80 -8.25
C GLY A 591 -13.09 2.58 -8.70
N ARG A 592 -12.43 1.74 -9.48
CA ARG A 592 -12.97 0.47 -9.97
C ARG A 592 -11.91 -0.62 -9.96
N VAL A 593 -12.34 -1.86 -9.87
CA VAL A 593 -11.49 -3.04 -9.98
C VAL A 593 -11.83 -3.76 -11.27
N ASP A 594 -10.84 -4.06 -12.11
CA ASP A 594 -11.05 -4.80 -13.35
C ASP A 594 -11.11 -6.32 -13.12
N HIS A 595 -11.38 -7.07 -14.18
CA HIS A 595 -11.49 -8.54 -14.15
C HIS A 595 -10.19 -9.25 -13.73
N ASP A 596 -9.03 -8.63 -13.94
CA ASP A 596 -7.72 -9.16 -13.53
C ASP A 596 -7.31 -8.74 -12.11
N GLY A 597 -8.16 -7.99 -11.40
CA GLY A 597 -7.95 -7.53 -10.02
C GLY A 597 -7.11 -6.26 -9.89
N PHE A 598 -6.90 -5.51 -10.97
CA PHE A 598 -6.22 -4.20 -10.90
C PHE A 598 -7.19 -3.11 -10.43
N LEU A 599 -6.72 -2.31 -9.48
CA LEU A 599 -7.45 -1.14 -8.99
C LEU A 599 -7.07 0.09 -9.81
N TYR A 600 -8.07 0.84 -10.22
CA TYR A 600 -7.94 2.15 -10.86
C TYR A 600 -8.52 3.22 -9.95
N ILE A 601 -7.74 4.26 -9.65
CA ILE A 601 -8.18 5.41 -8.86
C ILE A 601 -8.65 6.49 -9.83
N GLU A 602 -9.91 6.86 -9.72
CA GLU A 602 -10.52 7.89 -10.56
C GLU A 602 -10.47 9.29 -9.91
N GLY A 603 -10.31 9.34 -8.58
CA GLY A 603 -10.12 10.56 -7.83
C GLY A 603 -10.69 10.48 -6.40
N ARG A 604 -10.63 11.61 -5.68
CA ARG A 604 -11.24 11.75 -4.36
C ARG A 604 -12.72 12.07 -4.47
N LEU A 605 -13.57 11.49 -3.60
CA LEU A 605 -15.00 11.80 -3.57
C LEU A 605 -15.26 13.33 -3.44
N SER A 606 -14.39 14.03 -2.70
CA SER A 606 -14.41 15.51 -2.59
C SER A 606 -13.94 16.23 -3.86
N ARG A 607 -13.47 15.52 -4.87
CA ARG A 607 -13.01 16.00 -6.18
C ARG A 607 -13.92 15.54 -7.31
N PHE A 608 -15.20 15.36 -7.00
CA PHE A 608 -16.24 15.10 -7.98
C PHE A 608 -17.34 16.15 -7.84
N SER A 609 -17.93 16.51 -8.95
CA SER A 609 -19.19 17.25 -8.98
C SER A 609 -20.31 16.34 -9.47
N LYS A 610 -21.46 16.42 -8.79
CA LYS A 610 -22.67 15.70 -9.20
C LYS A 610 -23.52 16.57 -10.12
N ILE A 611 -23.38 16.38 -11.41
CA ILE A 611 -24.05 17.22 -12.42
C ILE A 611 -25.14 16.40 -13.09
N ALA A 612 -26.41 16.81 -12.93
CA ALA A 612 -27.56 16.11 -13.47
C ALA A 612 -27.58 14.58 -13.18
N GLY A 613 -27.02 14.18 -12.05
CA GLY A 613 -26.93 12.77 -11.62
C GLY A 613 -25.63 12.06 -12.02
N GLU A 614 -24.82 12.62 -12.90
CA GLU A 614 -23.50 12.11 -13.28
C GLU A 614 -22.40 12.58 -12.32
N MET A 615 -21.47 11.66 -11.98
CA MET A 615 -20.29 11.97 -11.18
C MET A 615 -19.13 12.39 -12.10
N VAL A 616 -18.79 13.67 -12.09
CA VAL A 616 -17.75 14.27 -12.94
C VAL A 616 -16.44 14.38 -12.17
N PRO A 617 -15.38 13.63 -12.53
CA PRO A 617 -14.10 13.62 -11.84
C PRO A 617 -13.27 14.86 -12.20
N HIS A 618 -12.97 15.71 -11.23
CA HIS A 618 -12.19 16.94 -11.45
C HIS A 618 -10.77 16.67 -11.93
N GLU A 619 -10.11 15.64 -11.41
CA GLU A 619 -8.71 15.33 -11.78
C GLU A 619 -8.58 14.89 -13.23
N THR A 620 -9.48 14.03 -13.71
CA THR A 620 -9.51 13.60 -15.11
C THR A 620 -9.78 14.78 -16.04
N LEU A 621 -10.68 15.67 -15.62
CA LEU A 621 -10.98 16.88 -16.38
C LEU A 621 -9.79 17.84 -16.41
N GLU A 622 -9.09 18.05 -15.28
CA GLU A 622 -7.86 18.85 -15.21
C GLU A 622 -6.77 18.29 -16.15
N GLU A 623 -6.57 16.97 -16.17
CA GLU A 623 -5.60 16.33 -17.08
C GLU A 623 -5.94 16.62 -18.55
N THR A 624 -7.21 16.48 -18.91
CA THR A 624 -7.65 16.73 -20.29
C THR A 624 -7.52 18.20 -20.68
N ILE A 625 -7.90 19.12 -19.77
CA ILE A 625 -7.75 20.57 -20.00
C ILE A 625 -6.27 20.95 -20.12
N THR A 626 -5.41 20.44 -19.22
CA THR A 626 -3.95 20.68 -19.26
C THR A 626 -3.36 20.28 -20.61
N LYS A 627 -3.76 19.11 -21.11
CA LYS A 627 -3.33 18.61 -22.41
C LYS A 627 -3.87 19.49 -23.58
N THR A 628 -5.15 19.83 -23.51
CA THR A 628 -5.82 20.64 -24.55
C THR A 628 -5.22 22.05 -24.64
N LEU A 629 -4.78 22.60 -23.50
CA LEU A 629 -4.15 23.93 -23.43
C LEU A 629 -2.63 23.90 -23.65
N GLY A 630 -2.01 22.71 -23.82
CA GLY A 630 -0.57 22.57 -24.00
C GLY A 630 0.27 22.89 -22.74
N LEU A 631 -0.31 22.80 -21.53
CA LEU A 631 0.33 23.14 -20.25
C LEU A 631 1.12 21.98 -19.63
N GLU A 632 1.31 20.87 -20.32
CA GLU A 632 1.98 19.65 -19.82
C GLU A 632 3.46 19.85 -19.47
N GLN A 633 4.08 20.90 -20.01
CA GLN A 633 5.48 21.22 -19.75
C GLN A 633 5.67 22.20 -18.58
N ASP A 634 4.58 22.81 -18.09
CA ASP A 634 4.65 23.77 -17.00
C ASP A 634 5.06 23.08 -15.71
N THR A 635 5.94 23.73 -14.98
CA THR A 635 6.45 23.22 -13.70
C THR A 635 5.52 23.53 -12.55
N GLU A 636 4.68 24.55 -12.72
CA GLU A 636 3.69 25.02 -11.77
C GLU A 636 2.28 24.60 -12.22
N ARG A 637 1.41 24.41 -11.27
CA ARG A 637 0.00 24.14 -11.58
C ARG A 637 -0.66 25.42 -12.05
N ARG A 638 -1.22 25.41 -13.27
CA ARG A 638 -1.84 26.56 -13.91
C ARG A 638 -3.35 26.57 -13.84
N ILE A 639 -3.95 25.43 -13.53
CA ILE A 639 -5.41 25.28 -13.50
C ILE A 639 -5.85 24.44 -12.31
N ALA A 640 -7.08 24.67 -11.87
CA ALA A 640 -7.81 23.80 -10.93
C ALA A 640 -9.29 23.80 -11.28
N VAL A 641 -9.93 22.64 -11.16
CA VAL A 641 -11.36 22.45 -11.37
C VAL A 641 -12.08 22.41 -10.03
N VAL A 642 -13.22 23.11 -9.92
CA VAL A 642 -14.09 23.09 -8.75
C VAL A 642 -15.55 22.96 -9.18
N GLY A 643 -16.37 22.37 -8.32
CA GLY A 643 -17.82 22.36 -8.46
C GLY A 643 -18.42 23.66 -7.94
N ILE A 644 -19.40 24.18 -8.66
CA ILE A 644 -20.17 25.37 -8.27
C ILE A 644 -21.67 25.04 -8.27
N PRO A 645 -22.49 25.67 -7.45
CA PRO A 645 -23.94 25.46 -7.48
C PRO A 645 -24.57 25.82 -8.84
N ASP A 646 -25.46 24.98 -9.33
CA ASP A 646 -26.27 25.23 -10.54
C ASP A 646 -27.73 24.92 -10.27
N ALA A 647 -28.61 25.89 -10.52
CA ALA A 647 -30.04 25.80 -10.20
C ALA A 647 -30.81 24.70 -10.96
N GLN A 648 -30.31 24.28 -12.13
CA GLN A 648 -30.98 23.29 -12.99
C GLN A 648 -30.37 21.91 -12.86
N LYS A 649 -29.05 21.82 -12.65
CA LYS A 649 -28.28 20.56 -12.73
C LYS A 649 -27.72 20.13 -11.36
N GLY A 650 -27.99 20.93 -10.29
CA GLY A 650 -27.42 20.75 -8.96
C GLY A 650 -26.04 21.40 -8.87
N GLU A 651 -25.09 20.96 -9.67
CA GLU A 651 -23.75 21.52 -9.78
C GLU A 651 -23.35 21.78 -11.24
N ALA A 652 -22.34 22.61 -11.42
CA ALA A 652 -21.63 22.84 -12.68
C ALA A 652 -20.13 22.94 -12.41
N ILE A 653 -19.33 22.84 -13.45
CA ILE A 653 -17.86 22.95 -13.37
C ILE A 653 -17.44 24.41 -13.56
N ALA A 654 -16.56 24.88 -12.65
CA ALA A 654 -15.79 26.10 -12.82
C ALA A 654 -14.30 25.76 -12.97
N LEU A 655 -13.57 26.50 -13.81
CA LEU A 655 -12.15 26.39 -14.02
C LEU A 655 -11.45 27.62 -13.44
N LEU A 656 -10.67 27.43 -12.37
CA LEU A 656 -9.71 28.42 -11.89
C LEU A 656 -8.49 28.34 -12.81
N SER A 657 -8.00 29.48 -13.31
CA SER A 657 -6.87 29.50 -14.24
C SER A 657 -5.98 30.72 -14.04
N THR A 658 -4.67 30.51 -14.10
CA THR A 658 -3.65 31.59 -14.11
C THR A 658 -3.26 31.99 -15.55
N VAL A 659 -3.85 31.37 -16.57
CA VAL A 659 -3.54 31.58 -18.00
C VAL A 659 -4.78 32.05 -18.76
N CYS A 660 -5.62 32.86 -18.12
CA CYS A 660 -6.75 33.48 -18.79
C CYS A 660 -6.33 34.79 -19.48
N GLY A 661 -6.91 35.07 -20.63
CA GLY A 661 -6.80 36.36 -21.32
C GLY A 661 -7.90 37.35 -20.90
N ASP A 662 -8.08 38.39 -21.69
CA ASP A 662 -9.04 39.47 -21.39
C ASP A 662 -10.49 39.11 -21.74
N THR A 663 -10.73 38.01 -22.46
CA THR A 663 -12.05 37.60 -23.00
C THR A 663 -12.51 36.27 -22.42
N LEU A 664 -12.67 36.23 -21.09
CA LEU A 664 -12.97 34.99 -20.32
C LEU A 664 -14.16 34.18 -20.85
N GLU A 665 -15.24 34.83 -21.25
CA GLU A 665 -16.44 34.14 -21.76
C GLU A 665 -16.17 33.44 -23.07
N GLN A 666 -15.49 34.11 -24.03
CA GLN A 666 -15.15 33.54 -25.32
C GLN A 666 -14.13 32.40 -25.17
N GLU A 667 -13.13 32.58 -24.33
CA GLU A 667 -12.11 31.56 -24.05
C GLU A 667 -12.73 30.29 -23.40
N CYS A 668 -13.71 30.48 -22.53
CA CYS A 668 -14.48 29.36 -21.97
C CYS A 668 -15.26 28.60 -23.05
N ILE A 669 -15.92 29.33 -23.94
CA ILE A 669 -16.64 28.74 -25.08
C ILE A 669 -15.69 27.97 -25.99
N ASP A 670 -14.57 28.57 -26.38
CA ASP A 670 -13.57 27.96 -27.24
C ASP A 670 -12.95 26.69 -26.61
N LEU A 671 -12.64 26.74 -25.33
CA LEU A 671 -12.15 25.54 -24.61
C LEU A 671 -13.22 24.44 -24.57
N ARG A 672 -14.48 24.77 -24.33
CA ARG A 672 -15.59 23.80 -24.37
C ARG A 672 -15.67 23.07 -25.68
N TYR A 673 -15.57 23.77 -26.81
CA TYR A 673 -15.56 23.15 -28.14
C TYR A 673 -14.37 22.22 -28.31
N LYS A 674 -13.16 22.67 -27.95
CA LYS A 674 -11.95 21.84 -28.01
C LYS A 674 -12.06 20.57 -27.13
N LEU A 675 -12.65 20.67 -25.95
CA LEU A 675 -12.85 19.54 -25.05
C LEU A 675 -13.89 18.54 -25.60
N MET A 676 -14.99 19.04 -26.20
CA MET A 676 -15.96 18.19 -26.87
C MET A 676 -15.37 17.46 -28.07
N ASP A 677 -14.48 18.09 -28.82
CA ASP A 677 -13.74 17.46 -29.91
C ASP A 677 -12.81 16.34 -29.46
N THR A 678 -12.34 16.36 -28.19
CA THR A 678 -11.60 15.23 -27.58
C THR A 678 -12.51 14.08 -27.16
N GLY A 679 -13.84 14.21 -27.30
CA GLY A 679 -14.83 13.19 -26.89
C GLY A 679 -15.41 13.41 -25.50
N LEU A 680 -15.07 14.50 -24.80
CA LEU A 680 -15.66 14.79 -23.50
C LEU A 680 -17.15 15.18 -23.61
N PRO A 681 -18.02 14.68 -22.72
CA PRO A 681 -19.40 15.10 -22.66
C PRO A 681 -19.50 16.63 -22.41
N SER A 682 -20.42 17.33 -23.09
CA SER A 682 -20.61 18.76 -22.87
C SER A 682 -20.98 19.11 -21.41
N LEU A 683 -21.53 18.16 -20.69
CA LEU A 683 -21.88 18.27 -19.27
C LEU A 683 -20.64 18.42 -18.38
N TRP A 684 -19.52 17.84 -18.77
CA TRP A 684 -18.24 17.87 -18.03
C TRP A 684 -17.44 19.15 -18.31
N CYS A 685 -17.76 19.86 -19.38
CA CYS A 685 -17.00 21.05 -19.77
C CYS A 685 -17.25 22.21 -18.81
N PRO A 686 -16.23 23.02 -18.47
CA PRO A 686 -16.37 24.17 -17.58
C PRO A 686 -17.46 25.13 -18.05
N LYS A 687 -18.30 25.59 -17.11
CA LYS A 687 -19.35 26.59 -17.37
C LYS A 687 -18.78 28.01 -17.33
N ILE A 688 -17.84 28.26 -16.44
CA ILE A 688 -17.19 29.55 -16.28
C ILE A 688 -15.69 29.40 -16.06
N PHE A 689 -14.93 30.44 -16.45
CA PHE A 689 -13.54 30.63 -16.05
C PHE A 689 -13.45 31.62 -14.89
N ILE A 690 -12.58 31.33 -13.93
CA ILE A 690 -12.28 32.16 -12.79
C ILE A 690 -10.79 32.50 -12.86
N PRO A 691 -10.43 33.73 -13.20
CA PRO A 691 -9.04 34.17 -13.23
C PRO A 691 -8.50 34.24 -11.80
N VAL A 692 -7.31 33.69 -11.58
CA VAL A 692 -6.60 33.72 -10.31
C VAL A 692 -5.12 34.04 -10.54
N ASP A 693 -4.49 34.73 -9.59
CA ASP A 693 -3.04 35.04 -9.68
C ASP A 693 -2.20 33.77 -9.52
N GLU A 694 -2.63 32.87 -8.60
CA GLU A 694 -2.00 31.57 -8.36
C GLU A 694 -3.04 30.51 -7.98
N ILE A 695 -2.74 29.25 -8.30
CA ILE A 695 -3.57 28.13 -7.82
C ILE A 695 -3.17 27.80 -6.38
N PRO A 696 -4.10 27.81 -5.42
CA PRO A 696 -3.80 27.46 -4.03
C PRO A 696 -3.21 26.07 -3.87
N ILE A 697 -2.05 25.97 -3.23
CA ILE A 697 -1.38 24.72 -2.91
C ILE A 697 -1.01 24.64 -1.43
N LEU A 698 -1.10 23.44 -0.85
CA LEU A 698 -0.68 23.17 0.51
C LEU A 698 0.86 23.13 0.61
N ALA A 699 1.40 23.28 1.82
CA ALA A 699 2.85 23.17 2.07
C ALA A 699 3.46 21.81 1.62
N SER A 700 2.61 20.79 1.45
CA SER A 700 2.99 19.47 0.89
C SER A 700 3.12 19.46 -0.65
N GLY A 701 2.82 20.57 -1.34
CA GLY A 701 2.74 20.65 -2.80
C GLY A 701 1.42 20.16 -3.41
N LYS A 702 0.49 19.66 -2.59
CA LYS A 702 -0.84 19.21 -3.06
C LYS A 702 -1.78 20.40 -3.21
N LEU A 703 -2.77 20.26 -4.12
CA LEU A 703 -3.82 21.24 -4.32
C LEU A 703 -4.57 21.54 -3.01
N ASP A 704 -4.72 22.80 -2.67
CA ASP A 704 -5.60 23.24 -1.59
C ASP A 704 -7.04 23.39 -2.11
N ILE A 705 -7.79 22.29 -2.04
CA ILE A 705 -9.17 22.20 -2.55
C ILE A 705 -10.05 23.25 -1.88
N LYS A 706 -9.87 23.47 -0.58
CA LYS A 706 -10.67 24.46 0.17
C LYS A 706 -10.32 25.87 -0.25
N GLY A 707 -9.06 26.19 -0.44
CA GLY A 707 -8.61 27.47 -0.98
C GLY A 707 -9.19 27.72 -2.37
N CYS A 708 -9.15 26.71 -3.25
CA CYS A 708 -9.77 26.81 -4.57
C CYS A 708 -11.28 27.04 -4.50
N GLN A 709 -12.00 26.33 -3.61
CA GLN A 709 -13.44 26.52 -3.46
C GLN A 709 -13.78 27.92 -2.92
N THR A 710 -13.01 28.41 -1.95
CA THR A 710 -13.19 29.76 -1.40
C THR A 710 -13.03 30.82 -2.49
N LEU A 711 -12.01 30.71 -3.34
CA LEU A 711 -11.82 31.65 -4.46
C LEU A 711 -13.01 31.61 -5.45
N ALA A 712 -13.54 30.41 -5.72
CA ALA A 712 -14.71 30.28 -6.58
C ALA A 712 -15.98 30.90 -5.96
N ASP A 713 -16.21 30.67 -4.68
CA ASP A 713 -17.37 31.21 -3.95
C ASP A 713 -17.29 32.75 -3.86
N GLU A 714 -16.11 33.30 -3.61
CA GLU A 714 -15.85 34.76 -3.60
C GLU A 714 -16.10 35.38 -4.99
N TYR A 715 -15.60 34.73 -6.05
CA TYR A 715 -15.84 35.22 -7.42
C TYR A 715 -17.31 35.24 -7.79
N LEU A 716 -18.05 34.17 -7.45
CA LEU A 716 -19.49 34.06 -7.71
C LEU A 716 -20.32 35.03 -6.90
N SER A 717 -19.85 35.42 -5.70
CA SER A 717 -20.56 36.38 -4.85
C SER A 717 -20.38 37.83 -5.32
N ASN A 718 -19.31 38.09 -6.08
CA ASN A 718 -18.96 39.43 -6.58
C ASN A 718 -19.43 39.67 -8.03
N ASN A 719 -19.83 38.63 -8.74
CA ASN A 719 -20.34 38.67 -10.12
C ASN A 719 -21.73 38.02 -10.23
#